data_663fbc9f90dd54104d002a865a240db5
#
_entry.id   663fbc9f90dd54104d002a865a240db5
#
_cell.length_a   1.000
_cell.length_b   1.000
_cell.length_c   1.000
_cell.angle_alpha   90.00
_cell.angle_beta   90.00
_cell.angle_gamma   90.00
#
_symmetry.space_group_name_H-M   'P 1'
#
loop_
_entity.id
_entity.type
_entity.pdbx_description
1 polymer ?
#
loop_
_entity_poly.entity_id
_entity_poly.type
_entity_poly.pdbx_seq_one_letter_code
_entity_poly.pdbx_strand_id
1 'polypeptide(L)'
;MGLLAVLLALSAVVAGVLSGVLGRAAFEEGSAARRALTVDGTAGAEIVTRRAADPAVQDETVRRIIGSCFGDVPVEATRDVVADPAVIAGASEAEPFARWVIRPEPARITAEHLDPLARGATALRQQLRSSEVGVRGVQVLGDLEKTATAAARNLAVARALSWIPSGLLAIVAALAVSRVTRLLAITRETETLQLLGRGATGGQVLFANLVEAGVVALVGSLAGSGLAWAVLTLFGGVPVAPVLAGGAATLVLVLGCVALAGIGRLRGPGRDETSRLRAGRLRTAVAATSLALIAGGAGLASAQLLRVGSTIRWDRESPVPDWLATAAPALLLLLAALVAVALLGPLARLAEAVLLRGRGLTGALAAAQVARNLGAFAVAAVATVLAVGTTLLAAGYDGTAPPLQQRLRNLTAGAPVVADLREADAEVGRSASQPSTPVWRYPEASIGPVKLTAIAADIPGLAAVSGQNLPEGLGTQPPGQRLPVAITPRLAEETGLAMGDEFQIQLFSRHLLAVVAANVEAVPGTTRSNALLADAGSLRRALESRGAELPAPSQLWLSPAGEDPREAADRLRGMPGVSAVTVTPTEAAPDDPSRLVASRFRSAALGSVVLAVLGIGAVAFTQAGMRRGQVAVLHALGADAGSQVRGRVLELLGVVVFAAAFGAGASWLLCRALMAGLASGVVAPGTVSLPVEPRIEPAWPGALLAVFAFLIAATTWALGRVIRGQIRDGHFREETP
;
A
#
# COMPACT_ATOMS: atom_id res chain seq x y z
N MET A 1 -27.84 21.55 22.68
CA MET A 1 -27.12 20.46 23.39
C MET A 1 -26.96 19.20 22.52
N GLY A 2 -28.02 18.67 21.89
CA GLY A 2 -27.92 17.41 21.11
C GLY A 2 -26.94 17.42 19.94
N LEU A 3 -26.82 18.52 19.18
CA LEU A 3 -25.91 18.56 18.02
C LEU A 3 -24.43 18.70 18.43
N LEU A 4 -24.12 19.30 19.56
CA LEU A 4 -22.76 19.32 20.11
C LEU A 4 -22.33 17.92 20.59
N ALA A 5 -23.26 17.16 21.18
CA ALA A 5 -23.02 15.77 21.53
C ALA A 5 -22.76 14.91 20.28
N VAL A 6 -23.48 15.14 19.18
CA VAL A 6 -23.22 14.50 17.89
C VAL A 6 -21.83 14.89 17.33
N LEU A 7 -21.43 16.18 17.43
CA LEU A 7 -20.11 16.62 17.00
C LEU A 7 -19.01 15.96 17.85
N LEU A 8 -19.21 15.86 19.17
CA LEU A 8 -18.28 15.20 20.08
C LEU A 8 -18.13 13.72 19.72
N ALA A 9 -19.26 13.01 19.57
CA ALA A 9 -19.23 11.59 19.20
C ALA A 9 -18.56 11.36 17.84
N LEU A 10 -18.88 12.20 16.84
CA LEU A 10 -18.27 12.10 15.52
C LEU A 10 -16.75 12.39 15.58
N SER A 11 -16.35 13.44 16.31
CA SER A 11 -14.92 13.76 16.50
C SER A 11 -14.18 12.62 17.18
N ALA A 12 -14.79 11.98 18.18
CA ALA A 12 -14.21 10.82 18.86
C ALA A 12 -14.04 9.63 17.91
N VAL A 13 -15.04 9.34 17.08
CA VAL A 13 -14.93 8.23 16.13
C VAL A 13 -13.94 8.52 15.01
N VAL A 14 -13.97 9.73 14.43
CA VAL A 14 -13.00 10.12 13.38
C VAL A 14 -11.58 10.06 13.93
N ALA A 15 -11.34 10.60 15.13
CA ALA A 15 -10.06 10.54 15.79
C ALA A 15 -9.64 9.08 16.09
N GLY A 16 -10.57 8.28 16.60
CA GLY A 16 -10.33 6.86 16.87
C GLY A 16 -9.94 6.08 15.62
N VAL A 17 -10.62 6.31 14.50
CA VAL A 17 -10.31 5.68 13.20
C VAL A 17 -8.95 6.16 12.68
N LEU A 18 -8.71 7.48 12.62
CA LEU A 18 -7.44 8.01 12.10
C LEU A 18 -6.26 7.61 12.98
N SER A 19 -6.39 7.73 14.28
CA SER A 19 -5.36 7.31 15.26
C SER A 19 -5.12 5.80 15.21
N GLY A 20 -6.19 5.02 15.06
CA GLY A 20 -6.11 3.57 14.92
C GLY A 20 -5.35 3.14 13.66
N VAL A 21 -5.64 3.77 12.52
CA VAL A 21 -4.96 3.47 11.24
C VAL A 21 -3.49 3.89 11.29
N LEU A 22 -3.18 5.10 11.80
CA LEU A 22 -1.80 5.59 11.89
C LEU A 22 -0.98 4.82 12.94
N GLY A 23 -1.57 4.52 14.10
CA GLY A 23 -0.92 3.74 15.15
C GLY A 23 -0.63 2.30 14.70
N ARG A 24 -1.59 1.65 14.04
CA ARG A 24 -1.40 0.31 13.47
C ARG A 24 -0.31 0.31 12.39
N ALA A 25 -0.30 1.31 11.51
CA ALA A 25 0.74 1.45 10.50
C ALA A 25 2.13 1.54 11.13
N ALA A 26 2.30 2.36 12.17
CA ALA A 26 3.57 2.51 12.88
C ALA A 26 3.98 1.21 13.59
N PHE A 27 3.02 0.48 14.17
CA PHE A 27 3.28 -0.83 14.77
C PHE A 27 3.76 -1.85 13.75
N GLU A 28 3.10 -1.94 12.60
CA GLU A 28 3.47 -2.84 11.51
C GLU A 28 4.85 -2.49 10.93
N GLU A 29 5.15 -1.20 10.73
CA GLU A 29 6.48 -0.74 10.31
C GLU A 29 7.57 -1.13 11.31
N GLY A 30 7.37 -0.89 12.60
CA GLY A 30 8.33 -1.26 13.64
C GLY A 30 8.52 -2.77 13.74
N SER A 31 7.45 -3.54 13.64
CA SER A 31 7.52 -5.00 13.66
C SER A 31 8.19 -5.58 12.40
N ALA A 32 7.95 -4.97 11.23
CA ALA A 32 8.61 -5.34 9.99
C ALA A 32 10.12 -5.05 10.04
N ALA A 33 10.50 -3.86 10.56
CA ALA A 33 11.90 -3.48 10.75
C ALA A 33 12.66 -4.48 11.62
N ARG A 34 12.09 -4.86 12.77
CA ARG A 34 12.70 -5.85 13.67
C ARG A 34 12.83 -7.22 13.02
N ARG A 35 11.77 -7.69 12.36
CA ARG A 35 11.76 -9.02 11.72
C ARG A 35 12.69 -9.09 10.53
N ALA A 36 12.79 -8.04 9.73
CA ALA A 36 13.72 -7.99 8.59
C ALA A 36 15.19 -8.20 9.00
N LEU A 37 15.56 -7.74 10.20
CA LEU A 37 16.91 -7.91 10.74
C LEU A 37 17.16 -9.26 11.44
N THR A 38 16.14 -10.12 11.56
CA THR A 38 16.23 -11.39 12.34
C THR A 38 15.83 -12.63 11.56
N VAL A 39 15.39 -12.52 10.30
CA VAL A 39 14.84 -13.67 9.51
C VAL A 39 15.85 -14.79 9.30
N ASP A 40 17.10 -14.47 8.94
CA ASP A 40 18.17 -15.45 8.67
C ASP A 40 19.22 -15.49 9.80
N GLY A 41 18.81 -15.27 11.02
CA GLY A 41 19.65 -14.93 12.13
C GLY A 41 19.73 -13.42 12.30
N THR A 42 20.47 -12.94 13.31
CA THR A 42 20.62 -11.48 13.47
C THR A 42 21.58 -10.97 12.40
N ALA A 43 21.06 -10.12 11.48
CA ALA A 43 21.88 -9.48 10.48
C ALA A 43 23.08 -8.78 11.15
N GLY A 44 24.30 -9.09 10.72
CA GLY A 44 25.50 -8.59 11.35
C GLY A 44 26.55 -8.14 10.35
N ALA A 45 27.47 -7.30 10.83
CA ALA A 45 28.70 -6.99 10.12
C ALA A 45 29.89 -7.42 10.96
N GLU A 46 30.86 -8.03 10.33
CA GLU A 46 32.11 -8.46 10.92
C GLU A 46 33.27 -7.65 10.34
N ILE A 47 33.98 -6.94 11.18
CA ILE A 47 35.21 -6.25 10.82
C ILE A 47 36.35 -7.16 11.18
N VAL A 48 37.17 -7.54 10.20
CA VAL A 48 38.35 -8.37 10.41
C VAL A 48 39.57 -7.62 9.90
N THR A 49 40.60 -7.50 10.74
CA THR A 49 41.86 -6.84 10.43
C THR A 49 42.99 -7.48 11.18
N ARG A 50 44.23 -7.32 10.71
CA ARG A 50 45.45 -7.76 11.45
C ARG A 50 45.55 -7.04 12.78
N ARG A 51 45.94 -7.75 13.82
CA ARG A 51 46.11 -7.18 15.16
C ARG A 51 47.19 -6.12 15.16
N ALA A 52 46.91 -4.95 15.75
CA ALA A 52 47.93 -3.91 15.93
C ALA A 52 48.85 -4.22 17.09
N ALA A 53 50.01 -3.55 17.11
CA ALA A 53 50.96 -3.63 18.22
C ALA A 53 50.34 -3.15 19.55
N ASP A 54 49.48 -2.10 19.48
CA ASP A 54 48.61 -1.67 20.57
C ASP A 54 47.16 -2.03 20.28
N PRO A 55 46.67 -3.11 20.87
CA PRO A 55 45.30 -3.55 20.67
C PRO A 55 44.25 -2.64 21.28
N ALA A 56 44.58 -1.83 22.30
CA ALA A 56 43.62 -0.95 22.96
C ALA A 56 43.32 0.29 22.08
N VAL A 57 44.38 0.89 21.50
CA VAL A 57 44.24 2.00 20.54
C VAL A 57 43.48 1.56 19.28
N GLN A 58 43.73 0.34 18.82
CA GLN A 58 43.00 -0.23 17.68
C GLN A 58 41.51 -0.39 18.00
N ASP A 59 41.17 -0.92 19.18
CA ASP A 59 39.78 -1.09 19.62
C ASP A 59 39.07 0.26 19.76
N GLU A 60 39.71 1.23 20.39
CA GLU A 60 39.16 2.58 20.54
C GLU A 60 38.88 3.25 19.19
N THR A 61 39.85 3.10 18.23
CA THR A 61 39.69 3.65 16.88
C THR A 61 38.52 3.00 16.14
N VAL A 62 38.41 1.67 16.19
CA VAL A 62 37.28 0.95 15.54
C VAL A 62 35.95 1.33 16.18
N ARG A 63 35.88 1.37 17.52
CA ARG A 63 34.65 1.79 18.24
C ARG A 63 34.23 3.23 17.94
N ARG A 64 35.21 4.14 17.81
CA ARG A 64 34.97 5.53 17.41
C ARG A 64 34.37 5.61 15.99
N ILE A 65 34.92 4.83 15.05
CA ILE A 65 34.40 4.74 13.68
C ILE A 65 32.97 4.15 13.70
N ILE A 66 32.71 3.06 14.43
CA ILE A 66 31.38 2.49 14.59
C ILE A 66 30.42 3.54 15.16
N GLY A 67 30.79 4.25 16.22
CA GLY A 67 29.97 5.31 16.80
C GLY A 67 29.68 6.45 15.82
N SER A 68 30.66 6.86 14.99
CA SER A 68 30.45 7.89 13.97
C SER A 68 29.57 7.43 12.81
N CYS A 69 29.59 6.14 12.46
CA CYS A 69 28.74 5.58 11.39
C CYS A 69 27.28 5.38 11.82
N PHE A 70 27.06 4.88 13.02
CA PHE A 70 25.73 4.47 13.47
C PHE A 70 25.05 5.49 14.39
N GLY A 71 25.81 6.41 15.03
CA GLY A 71 25.22 7.45 15.89
C GLY A 71 24.35 6.88 17.00
N ASP A 72 23.09 7.31 17.06
CA ASP A 72 22.11 6.88 18.08
C ASP A 72 21.43 5.53 17.76
N VAL A 73 21.79 4.87 16.66
CA VAL A 73 21.22 3.57 16.31
C VAL A 73 21.68 2.52 17.32
N PRO A 74 20.77 1.73 17.93
CA PRO A 74 21.15 0.72 18.92
C PRO A 74 21.84 -0.46 18.25
N VAL A 75 23.18 -0.43 18.27
CA VAL A 75 24.06 -1.50 17.78
C VAL A 75 25.02 -1.93 18.89
N GLU A 76 25.21 -3.22 19.03
CA GLU A 76 26.20 -3.81 19.93
C GLU A 76 27.43 -4.19 19.13
N ALA A 77 28.62 -3.78 19.59
CA ALA A 77 29.90 -4.13 19.00
C ALA A 77 30.73 -4.92 19.98
N THR A 78 30.87 -6.22 19.73
CA THR A 78 31.70 -7.14 20.54
C THR A 78 33.03 -7.37 19.82
N ARG A 79 34.15 -7.42 20.60
CA ARG A 79 35.45 -7.72 20.09
C ARG A 79 35.86 -9.14 20.44
N ASP A 80 36.43 -9.84 19.47
CA ASP A 80 36.99 -11.17 19.64
C ASP A 80 38.37 -11.25 18.98
N VAL A 81 39.18 -12.18 19.40
CA VAL A 81 40.51 -12.45 18.83
C VAL A 81 40.47 -13.82 18.16
N VAL A 82 40.58 -13.84 16.84
CA VAL A 82 40.54 -15.07 16.07
C VAL A 82 41.94 -15.48 15.69
N ALA A 83 42.32 -16.70 16.05
CA ALA A 83 43.60 -17.29 15.71
C ALA A 83 43.59 -18.09 14.39
N ASP A 84 42.40 -18.20 13.75
CA ASP A 84 42.22 -19.05 12.56
C ASP A 84 42.44 -18.26 11.24
N PRO A 85 43.51 -18.60 10.47
CA PRO A 85 43.76 -17.98 9.19
C PRO A 85 42.76 -18.31 8.09
N ALA A 86 41.90 -19.33 8.25
CA ALA A 86 40.87 -19.71 7.28
C ALA A 86 39.79 -18.65 7.09
N VAL A 87 39.67 -17.65 7.99
CA VAL A 87 38.68 -16.55 7.91
C VAL A 87 39.04 -15.54 6.81
N ILE A 88 40.30 -15.46 6.38
CA ILE A 88 40.75 -14.55 5.32
C ILE A 88 41.63 -15.32 4.31
N ALA A 89 41.15 -15.43 3.07
CA ALA A 89 41.92 -16.04 1.99
C ALA A 89 43.26 -15.28 1.75
N GLY A 90 44.39 -16.00 1.88
CA GLY A 90 45.73 -15.44 1.65
C GLY A 90 46.45 -14.91 2.90
N ALA A 91 45.94 -15.16 4.11
CA ALA A 91 46.64 -14.81 5.35
C ALA A 91 47.73 -15.84 5.70
N SER A 92 48.87 -15.35 6.17
CA SER A 92 49.96 -16.19 6.70
C SER A 92 49.55 -16.75 8.07
N GLU A 93 49.83 -18.03 8.35
CA GLU A 93 49.48 -18.76 9.56
C GLU A 93 49.99 -18.15 10.89
N ALA A 94 50.85 -17.14 10.83
CA ALA A 94 51.57 -16.64 12.00
C ALA A 94 51.02 -15.36 12.64
N GLU A 95 50.01 -14.68 12.04
CA GLU A 95 49.54 -13.39 12.55
C GLU A 95 48.13 -13.47 13.10
N PRO A 96 47.86 -13.13 14.38
CA PRO A 96 46.51 -13.13 14.94
C PRO A 96 45.69 -11.97 14.37
N PHE A 97 44.43 -12.25 14.09
CA PHE A 97 43.43 -11.28 13.63
C PHE A 97 42.58 -10.77 14.79
N ALA A 98 42.19 -9.50 14.71
CA ALA A 98 41.18 -8.92 15.56
C ALA A 98 39.87 -8.84 14.77
N ARG A 99 38.80 -9.34 15.39
CA ARG A 99 37.44 -9.39 14.84
C ARG A 99 36.52 -8.57 15.71
N TRP A 100 35.73 -7.69 15.11
CA TRP A 100 34.60 -7.03 15.78
C TRP A 100 33.32 -7.49 15.10
N VAL A 101 32.35 -7.89 15.91
CA VAL A 101 31.03 -8.28 15.43
C VAL A 101 30.06 -7.19 15.84
N ILE A 102 29.44 -6.57 14.83
CA ILE A 102 28.43 -5.53 15.00
C ILE A 102 27.07 -6.17 14.75
N ARG A 103 26.19 -6.11 15.75
CA ARG A 103 24.82 -6.59 15.67
C ARG A 103 23.87 -5.50 16.11
N PRO A 104 22.80 -5.20 15.32
CA PRO A 104 21.74 -4.35 15.78
C PRO A 104 21.00 -5.03 16.93
N GLU A 105 20.51 -4.25 17.92
CA GLU A 105 19.63 -4.74 18.99
C GLU A 105 18.18 -4.76 18.54
N PRO A 106 17.59 -5.89 18.08
CA PRO A 106 16.28 -5.89 17.45
C PRO A 106 15.15 -5.36 18.33
N ALA A 107 15.26 -5.55 19.64
CA ALA A 107 14.26 -5.09 20.62
C ALA A 107 14.15 -3.56 20.67
N ARG A 108 15.23 -2.84 20.40
CA ARG A 108 15.32 -1.37 20.45
C ARG A 108 15.24 -0.70 19.08
N ILE A 109 15.36 -1.48 18.00
CA ILE A 109 15.24 -0.97 16.63
C ILE A 109 13.79 -0.55 16.34
N THR A 110 13.66 0.67 15.85
CA THR A 110 12.41 1.23 15.31
C THR A 110 12.51 1.42 13.80
N ALA A 111 11.39 1.69 13.16
CA ALA A 111 11.34 1.98 11.73
C ALA A 111 12.15 3.23 11.32
N GLU A 112 12.41 4.15 12.26
CA GLU A 112 13.21 5.36 12.02
C GLU A 112 14.71 5.08 12.02
N HIS A 113 15.15 4.01 12.70
CA HIS A 113 16.54 3.62 12.76
C HIS A 113 17.05 2.91 11.49
N LEU A 114 16.16 2.39 10.62
CA LEU A 114 16.57 1.61 9.44
C LEU A 114 17.39 2.42 8.43
N ASP A 115 16.98 3.65 8.15
CA ASP A 115 17.70 4.49 7.18
C ASP A 115 19.08 4.97 7.71
N PRO A 116 19.23 5.43 8.96
CA PRO A 116 20.55 5.62 9.58
C PRO A 116 21.39 4.34 9.63
N LEU A 117 20.80 3.19 9.95
CA LEU A 117 21.49 1.90 9.98
C LEU A 117 22.05 1.52 8.60
N ALA A 118 21.24 1.67 7.55
CA ALA A 118 21.66 1.38 6.18
C ALA A 118 22.80 2.30 5.73
N ARG A 119 22.65 3.60 5.96
CA ARG A 119 23.73 4.58 5.63
C ARG A 119 24.99 4.33 6.44
N GLY A 120 24.87 4.01 7.72
CA GLY A 120 26.00 3.68 8.58
C GLY A 120 26.75 2.43 8.11
N ALA A 121 26.00 1.37 7.76
CA ALA A 121 26.58 0.13 7.25
C ALA A 121 27.31 0.33 5.91
N THR A 122 26.79 1.15 5.02
CA THR A 122 27.45 1.51 3.75
C THR A 122 28.71 2.35 3.98
N ALA A 123 28.64 3.35 4.88
CA ALA A 123 29.76 4.23 5.19
C ALA A 123 30.90 3.50 5.94
N LEU A 124 30.57 2.48 6.73
CA LEU A 124 31.50 1.75 7.59
C LEU A 124 32.72 1.22 6.82
N ARG A 125 32.50 0.58 5.67
CA ARG A 125 33.57 0.03 4.82
C ARG A 125 34.50 1.13 4.31
N GLN A 126 33.96 2.26 3.91
CA GLN A 126 34.78 3.38 3.39
C GLN A 126 35.56 4.05 4.50
N GLN A 127 34.94 4.32 5.66
CA GLN A 127 35.63 4.96 6.79
C GLN A 127 36.73 4.08 7.38
N LEU A 128 36.50 2.77 7.47
CA LEU A 128 37.54 1.84 7.93
C LEU A 128 38.75 1.79 6.95
N ARG A 129 38.51 1.78 5.64
CA ARG A 129 39.57 1.78 4.63
C ARG A 129 40.39 3.07 4.63
N SER A 130 39.76 4.20 4.92
CA SER A 130 40.46 5.51 4.99
C SER A 130 41.14 5.78 6.32
N SER A 131 40.97 4.92 7.31
CA SER A 131 41.58 5.04 8.64
C SER A 131 42.94 4.32 8.73
N GLU A 132 43.66 4.54 9.85
CA GLU A 132 44.91 3.82 10.17
C GLU A 132 44.71 2.29 10.22
N VAL A 133 43.51 1.82 10.55
CA VAL A 133 43.16 0.41 10.54
C VAL A 133 43.15 -0.15 9.10
N GLY A 134 42.82 0.66 8.10
CA GLY A 134 42.77 0.28 6.70
C GLY A 134 44.16 -0.04 6.12
N VAL A 135 45.23 0.60 6.60
CA VAL A 135 46.63 0.34 6.17
C VAL A 135 47.03 -1.09 6.46
N ARG A 136 46.49 -1.72 7.48
CA ARG A 136 46.78 -3.11 7.87
C ARG A 136 45.94 -4.18 7.14
N GLY A 137 45.12 -3.77 6.20
CA GLY A 137 44.14 -4.62 5.52
C GLY A 137 42.92 -4.82 6.40
N VAL A 138 41.78 -4.29 5.97
CA VAL A 138 40.49 -4.43 6.65
C VAL A 138 39.50 -5.08 5.71
N GLN A 139 38.78 -6.07 6.20
CA GLN A 139 37.63 -6.68 5.53
C GLN A 139 36.38 -6.46 6.37
N VAL A 140 35.29 -6.09 5.71
CA VAL A 140 33.96 -6.01 6.31
C VAL A 140 33.14 -7.11 5.67
N LEU A 141 32.82 -8.12 6.46
CA LEU A 141 32.04 -9.30 6.09
C LEU A 141 30.63 -9.20 6.68
N GLY A 142 29.72 -10.05 6.20
CA GLY A 142 28.35 -10.12 6.70
C GLY A 142 27.35 -9.41 5.79
N ASP A 143 26.10 -9.48 6.17
CA ASP A 143 24.93 -9.11 5.36
C ASP A 143 24.22 -7.83 5.85
N LEU A 144 24.70 -7.21 6.94
CA LEU A 144 24.05 -6.04 7.57
C LEU A 144 23.79 -4.91 6.55
N GLU A 145 24.77 -4.58 5.70
CA GLU A 145 24.64 -3.53 4.69
C GLU A 145 23.51 -3.85 3.71
N LYS A 146 23.50 -5.07 3.17
CA LYS A 146 22.51 -5.54 2.20
C LYS A 146 21.11 -5.60 2.81
N THR A 147 20.99 -6.20 3.99
CA THR A 147 19.71 -6.38 4.69
C THR A 147 19.13 -5.05 5.14
N ALA A 148 19.94 -4.18 5.77
CA ALA A 148 19.48 -2.87 6.23
C ALA A 148 19.06 -1.97 5.07
N THR A 149 19.84 -1.95 3.97
CA THR A 149 19.51 -1.16 2.76
C THR A 149 18.21 -1.66 2.11
N ALA A 150 18.03 -2.97 2.01
CA ALA A 150 16.81 -3.55 1.46
C ALA A 150 15.59 -3.22 2.34
N ALA A 151 15.70 -3.39 3.67
CA ALA A 151 14.63 -3.09 4.60
C ALA A 151 14.27 -1.59 4.63
N ALA A 152 15.27 -0.70 4.65
CA ALA A 152 15.05 0.75 4.57
C ALA A 152 14.32 1.14 3.28
N ARG A 153 14.76 0.62 2.14
CA ARG A 153 14.10 0.85 0.84
C ARG A 153 12.68 0.33 0.81
N ASN A 154 12.43 -0.90 1.28
CA ASN A 154 11.10 -1.50 1.31
C ASN A 154 10.13 -0.68 2.18
N LEU A 155 10.60 -0.20 3.32
CA LEU A 155 9.81 0.66 4.20
C LEU A 155 9.54 2.03 3.58
N ALA A 156 10.51 2.64 2.89
CA ALA A 156 10.33 3.90 2.19
C ALA A 156 9.29 3.77 1.06
N VAL A 157 9.32 2.68 0.29
CA VAL A 157 8.30 2.35 -0.72
C VAL A 157 6.91 2.21 -0.08
N ALA A 158 6.81 1.45 1.03
CA ALA A 158 5.55 1.27 1.74
C ALA A 158 4.99 2.61 2.26
N ARG A 159 5.84 3.49 2.78
CA ARG A 159 5.45 4.85 3.22
C ARG A 159 4.96 5.71 2.05
N ALA A 160 5.68 5.70 0.93
CA ALA A 160 5.31 6.46 -0.27
C ALA A 160 3.92 6.05 -0.81
N LEU A 161 3.61 4.76 -0.88
CA LEU A 161 2.32 4.25 -1.34
C LEU A 161 1.17 4.45 -0.33
N SER A 162 1.49 4.62 0.95
CA SER A 162 0.49 4.76 2.03
C SER A 162 -0.33 6.04 1.96
N TRP A 163 0.13 7.02 1.21
CA TRP A 163 -0.64 8.25 0.97
C TRP A 163 -1.95 8.00 0.22
N ILE A 164 -2.04 6.93 -0.59
CA ILE A 164 -3.25 6.57 -1.32
C ILE A 164 -4.40 6.19 -0.38
N PRO A 165 -4.27 5.13 0.47
CA PRO A 165 -5.33 4.76 1.40
C PRO A 165 -5.60 5.84 2.46
N SER A 166 -4.56 6.57 2.90
CA SER A 166 -4.72 7.67 3.85
C SER A 166 -5.51 8.83 3.25
N GLY A 167 -5.27 9.19 1.99
CA GLY A 167 -6.02 10.22 1.28
C GLY A 167 -7.49 9.86 1.08
N LEU A 168 -7.78 8.61 0.71
CA LEU A 168 -9.14 8.09 0.62
C LEU A 168 -9.89 8.21 1.95
N LEU A 169 -9.27 7.77 3.04
CA LEU A 169 -9.86 7.85 4.37
C LEU A 169 -10.07 9.31 4.81
N ALA A 170 -9.12 10.20 4.53
CA ALA A 170 -9.23 11.62 4.84
C ALA A 170 -10.41 12.30 4.11
N ILE A 171 -10.66 11.93 2.85
CA ILE A 171 -11.83 12.43 2.09
C ILE A 171 -13.13 11.99 2.74
N VAL A 172 -13.24 10.71 3.13
CA VAL A 172 -14.44 10.18 3.80
C VAL A 172 -14.65 10.88 5.15
N ALA A 173 -13.59 11.06 5.94
CA ALA A 173 -13.63 11.78 7.20
C ALA A 173 -14.05 13.24 7.01
N ALA A 174 -13.49 13.94 6.02
CA ALA A 174 -13.84 15.32 5.70
C ALA A 174 -15.31 15.48 5.32
N LEU A 175 -15.85 14.55 4.55
CA LEU A 175 -17.26 14.53 4.17
C LEU A 175 -18.19 14.30 5.38
N ALA A 176 -17.86 13.36 6.25
CA ALA A 176 -18.62 13.10 7.47
C ALA A 176 -18.63 14.33 8.40
N VAL A 177 -17.46 14.92 8.65
CA VAL A 177 -17.34 16.12 9.51
C VAL A 177 -18.02 17.32 8.88
N SER A 178 -17.82 17.58 7.58
CA SER A 178 -18.41 18.73 6.89
C SER A 178 -19.94 18.78 6.97
N ARG A 179 -20.58 17.61 7.05
CA ARG A 179 -22.03 17.51 7.17
C ARG A 179 -22.54 17.87 8.54
N VAL A 180 -21.91 17.36 9.58
CA VAL A 180 -22.34 17.66 10.96
C VAL A 180 -22.09 19.12 11.27
N THR A 181 -20.94 19.67 10.84
CA THR A 181 -20.64 21.12 11.00
C THR A 181 -21.60 22.01 10.22
N ARG A 182 -22.02 21.58 9.02
CA ARG A 182 -23.03 22.31 8.23
C ARG A 182 -24.42 22.26 8.89
N LEU A 183 -24.83 21.12 9.45
CA LEU A 183 -26.08 20.99 10.21
C LEU A 183 -26.05 21.87 11.47
N LEU A 184 -24.94 21.85 12.23
CA LEU A 184 -24.75 22.71 13.39
C LEU A 184 -24.88 24.18 13.01
N ALA A 185 -24.29 24.56 11.89
CA ALA A 185 -24.36 25.93 11.41
C ALA A 185 -25.79 26.33 10.97
N ILE A 186 -26.61 25.43 10.41
CA ILE A 186 -28.02 25.70 10.04
C ILE A 186 -28.89 25.90 11.27
N THR A 187 -28.73 25.08 12.30
CA THR A 187 -29.53 25.19 13.53
C THR A 187 -29.23 26.44 14.36
N ARG A 188 -28.02 27.02 14.20
CA ARG A 188 -27.59 28.25 14.89
C ARG A 188 -27.79 29.51 14.05
N GLU A 189 -28.50 29.42 12.93
CA GLU A 189 -28.71 30.57 12.05
C GLU A 189 -29.48 31.70 12.74
N THR A 190 -30.53 31.36 13.50
CA THR A 190 -31.33 32.33 14.27
C THR A 190 -30.52 33.01 15.36
N GLU A 191 -29.72 32.26 16.13
CA GLU A 191 -28.83 32.80 17.15
C GLU A 191 -27.75 33.74 16.54
N THR A 192 -27.16 33.30 15.42
CA THR A 192 -26.17 34.11 14.68
C THR A 192 -26.77 35.43 14.20
N LEU A 193 -28.00 35.41 13.66
CA LEU A 193 -28.67 36.62 13.20
C LEU A 193 -29.04 37.55 14.34
N GLN A 194 -29.42 37.02 15.51
CA GLN A 194 -29.67 37.84 16.71
C GLN A 194 -28.39 38.49 17.22
N LEU A 195 -27.26 37.80 17.21
CA LEU A 195 -25.97 38.39 17.62
C LEU A 195 -25.50 39.48 16.66
N LEU A 196 -25.64 39.27 15.36
CA LEU A 196 -25.33 40.27 14.33
C LEU A 196 -26.26 41.51 14.47
N GLY A 197 -27.58 41.27 14.75
CA GLY A 197 -28.53 42.35 15.00
C GLY A 197 -28.25 43.17 16.28
N ARG A 198 -27.50 42.58 17.22
CA ARG A 198 -27.02 43.26 18.46
C ARG A 198 -25.65 43.95 18.28
N GLY A 199 -25.09 43.97 17.06
CA GLY A 199 -23.85 44.64 16.75
C GLY A 199 -22.58 43.79 16.81
N ALA A 200 -22.69 42.48 16.99
CA ALA A 200 -21.52 41.58 16.90
C ALA A 200 -20.97 41.54 15.47
N THR A 201 -19.64 41.60 15.32
CA THR A 201 -19.02 41.45 14.00
C THR A 201 -19.01 39.99 13.54
N GLY A 202 -19.06 39.74 12.22
CA GLY A 202 -19.00 38.38 11.66
C GLY A 202 -17.76 37.60 12.12
N GLY A 203 -16.62 38.30 12.33
CA GLY A 203 -15.39 37.72 12.86
C GLY A 203 -15.53 37.23 14.31
N GLN A 204 -16.22 37.99 15.16
CA GLN A 204 -16.49 37.62 16.56
C GLN A 204 -17.37 36.37 16.65
N VAL A 205 -18.42 36.31 15.83
CA VAL A 205 -19.33 35.14 15.76
C VAL A 205 -18.59 33.93 15.26
N LEU A 206 -17.76 34.06 14.21
CA LEU A 206 -16.95 32.99 13.69
C LEU A 206 -15.96 32.47 14.74
N PHE A 207 -15.28 33.38 15.45
CA PHE A 207 -14.32 33.03 16.50
C PHE A 207 -15.01 32.27 17.66
N ALA A 208 -16.17 32.73 18.13
CA ALA A 208 -16.93 32.08 19.19
C ALA A 208 -17.33 30.64 18.76
N ASN A 209 -17.81 30.47 17.52
CA ASN A 209 -18.16 29.16 16.98
C ASN A 209 -16.93 28.23 16.85
N LEU A 210 -15.76 28.78 16.46
CA LEU A 210 -14.51 28.02 16.37
C LEU A 210 -14.01 27.58 17.75
N VAL A 211 -14.09 28.44 18.76
CA VAL A 211 -13.68 28.09 20.13
C VAL A 211 -14.57 26.98 20.68
N GLU A 212 -15.89 27.13 20.56
CA GLU A 212 -16.85 26.13 21.07
C GLU A 212 -16.69 24.77 20.35
N ALA A 213 -16.67 24.78 19.01
CA ALA A 213 -16.45 23.57 18.23
C ALA A 213 -15.07 22.97 18.47
N GLY A 214 -14.05 23.84 18.70
CA GLY A 214 -12.68 23.44 19.01
C GLY A 214 -12.57 22.71 20.34
N VAL A 215 -13.22 23.19 21.39
CA VAL A 215 -13.25 22.52 22.70
C VAL A 215 -13.92 21.16 22.58
N VAL A 216 -15.10 21.10 21.92
CA VAL A 216 -15.84 19.84 21.73
C VAL A 216 -15.00 18.84 20.89
N ALA A 217 -14.40 19.31 19.81
CA ALA A 217 -13.57 18.47 18.96
C ALA A 217 -12.28 18.00 19.67
N LEU A 218 -11.68 18.85 20.50
CA LEU A 218 -10.50 18.48 21.29
C LEU A 218 -10.82 17.36 22.27
N VAL A 219 -11.92 17.50 23.03
CA VAL A 219 -12.37 16.45 23.97
C VAL A 219 -12.69 15.15 23.22
N GLY A 220 -13.44 15.25 22.11
CA GLY A 220 -13.74 14.10 21.26
C GLY A 220 -12.47 13.45 20.69
N SER A 221 -11.53 14.27 20.18
CA SER A 221 -10.28 13.76 19.62
C SER A 221 -9.40 13.06 20.66
N LEU A 222 -9.30 13.60 21.87
CA LEU A 222 -8.56 12.98 22.96
C LEU A 222 -9.21 11.67 23.38
N ALA A 223 -10.54 11.63 23.51
CA ALA A 223 -11.26 10.40 23.86
C ALA A 223 -11.10 9.31 22.77
N GLY A 224 -11.25 9.67 21.50
CA GLY A 224 -11.10 8.75 20.38
C GLY A 224 -9.67 8.23 20.22
N SER A 225 -8.67 9.12 20.29
CA SER A 225 -7.27 8.74 20.23
C SER A 225 -6.85 7.90 21.44
N GLY A 226 -7.33 8.24 22.64
CA GLY A 226 -7.07 7.47 23.86
C GLY A 226 -7.64 6.05 23.76
N LEU A 227 -8.86 5.91 23.24
CA LEU A 227 -9.46 4.59 23.02
C LEU A 227 -8.68 3.77 21.97
N ALA A 228 -8.29 4.41 20.86
CA ALA A 228 -7.48 3.76 19.83
C ALA A 228 -6.13 3.30 20.39
N TRP A 229 -5.47 4.13 21.17
CA TRP A 229 -4.21 3.78 21.84
C TRP A 229 -4.40 2.62 22.81
N ALA A 230 -5.44 2.64 23.65
CA ALA A 230 -5.74 1.57 24.60
C ALA A 230 -6.00 0.23 23.88
N VAL A 231 -6.74 0.24 22.77
CA VAL A 231 -6.98 -0.97 21.96
C VAL A 231 -5.68 -1.47 21.32
N LEU A 232 -4.87 -0.58 20.76
CA LEU A 232 -3.61 -0.97 20.10
C LEU A 232 -2.58 -1.52 21.09
N THR A 233 -2.54 -1.03 22.32
CA THR A 233 -1.61 -1.54 23.37
C THR A 233 -1.93 -2.97 23.81
N LEU A 234 -3.17 -3.44 23.61
CA LEU A 234 -3.53 -4.85 23.85
C LEU A 234 -2.87 -5.81 22.85
N PHE A 235 -2.48 -5.30 21.66
CA PHE A 235 -1.84 -6.10 20.61
C PHE A 235 -0.31 -5.90 20.55
N GLY A 236 0.25 -4.95 21.29
CA GLY A 236 1.68 -4.66 21.37
C GLY A 236 1.94 -3.19 21.68
N GLY A 237 3.16 -2.86 22.09
CA GLY A 237 3.54 -1.48 22.37
C GLY A 237 3.50 -0.60 21.11
N VAL A 238 2.67 0.43 21.09
CA VAL A 238 2.55 1.38 19.98
C VAL A 238 3.10 2.74 20.41
N PRO A 239 3.94 3.40 19.60
CA PRO A 239 4.39 4.75 19.89
C PRO A 239 3.19 5.71 19.94
N VAL A 240 3.23 6.64 20.91
CA VAL A 240 2.11 7.58 21.15
C VAL A 240 2.00 8.63 20.04
N ALA A 241 3.13 9.04 19.44
CA ALA A 241 3.17 10.12 18.45
C ALA A 241 2.24 9.94 17.24
N PRO A 242 2.21 8.78 16.53
CA PRO A 242 1.28 8.59 15.39
C PRO A 242 -0.20 8.58 15.82
N VAL A 243 -0.49 8.13 17.05
CA VAL A 243 -1.86 8.15 17.59
C VAL A 243 -2.30 9.59 17.86
N LEU A 244 -1.45 10.40 18.46
CA LEU A 244 -1.72 11.84 18.67
C LEU A 244 -1.83 12.59 17.35
N ALA A 245 -1.05 12.24 16.33
CA ALA A 245 -1.15 12.83 15.00
C ALA A 245 -2.56 12.63 14.38
N GLY A 246 -3.19 11.46 14.58
CA GLY A 246 -4.56 11.20 14.16
C GLY A 246 -5.59 12.08 14.86
N GLY A 247 -5.43 12.30 16.17
CA GLY A 247 -6.24 13.24 16.95
C GLY A 247 -6.08 14.69 16.49
N ALA A 248 -4.84 15.13 16.28
CA ALA A 248 -4.53 16.45 15.78
C ALA A 248 -5.10 16.70 14.36
N ALA A 249 -4.97 15.71 13.48
CA ALA A 249 -5.56 15.78 12.14
C ALA A 249 -7.08 15.93 12.19
N THR A 250 -7.75 15.22 13.11
CA THR A 250 -9.20 15.36 13.34
C THR A 250 -9.56 16.76 13.82
N LEU A 251 -8.83 17.29 14.77
CA LEU A 251 -9.06 18.66 15.28
C LEU A 251 -8.94 19.71 14.17
N VAL A 252 -7.86 19.63 13.38
CA VAL A 252 -7.64 20.52 12.23
C VAL A 252 -8.78 20.38 11.20
N LEU A 253 -9.22 19.17 10.94
CA LEU A 253 -10.31 18.89 10.01
C LEU A 253 -11.62 19.51 10.49
N VAL A 254 -11.99 19.34 11.77
CA VAL A 254 -13.22 19.92 12.35
C VAL A 254 -13.17 21.43 12.32
N LEU A 255 -12.08 22.04 12.76
CA LEU A 255 -11.91 23.50 12.75
C LEU A 255 -11.96 24.06 11.33
N GLY A 256 -11.32 23.41 10.37
CA GLY A 256 -11.37 23.77 8.95
C GLY A 256 -12.80 23.75 8.39
N CYS A 257 -13.55 22.67 8.69
CA CYS A 257 -14.94 22.56 8.24
C CYS A 257 -15.86 23.63 8.89
N VAL A 258 -15.68 23.93 10.17
CA VAL A 258 -16.44 24.98 10.88
C VAL A 258 -16.10 26.36 10.31
N ALA A 259 -14.82 26.64 10.05
CA ALA A 259 -14.38 27.90 9.44
C ALA A 259 -15.00 28.10 8.06
N LEU A 260 -14.92 27.07 7.19
CA LEU A 260 -15.49 27.12 5.85
C LEU A 260 -17.00 27.29 5.85
N ALA A 261 -17.71 26.58 6.75
CA ALA A 261 -19.16 26.71 6.91
C ALA A 261 -19.56 28.13 7.41
N GLY A 262 -18.76 28.72 8.31
CA GLY A 262 -18.98 30.07 8.83
C GLY A 262 -18.71 31.17 7.80
N ILE A 263 -17.56 31.13 7.12
CA ILE A 263 -17.18 32.09 6.08
C ILE A 263 -18.19 32.09 4.93
N GLY A 264 -18.63 30.91 4.51
CA GLY A 264 -19.62 30.75 3.43
C GLY A 264 -20.96 31.43 3.72
N ARG A 265 -21.30 31.62 4.99
CA ARG A 265 -22.55 32.30 5.42
C ARG A 265 -22.39 33.79 5.61
N LEU A 266 -21.26 34.21 6.11
CA LEU A 266 -20.96 35.65 6.26
C LEU A 266 -20.85 36.37 4.91
N ARG A 267 -20.49 35.64 3.85
CA ARG A 267 -20.41 36.12 2.46
C ARG A 267 -21.72 35.92 1.65
N GLY A 268 -22.77 35.35 2.26
CA GLY A 268 -24.04 35.09 1.57
C GLY A 268 -24.74 36.38 1.15
N PRO A 269 -25.37 36.42 -0.05
CA PRO A 269 -26.05 37.62 -0.57
C PRO A 269 -27.26 37.99 0.27
N GLY A 270 -27.51 39.32 0.33
CA GLY A 270 -28.64 39.92 1.02
C GLY A 270 -30.01 39.37 0.57
N ARG A 271 -31.01 39.68 1.39
CA ARG A 271 -32.36 39.08 1.41
C ARG A 271 -33.29 39.38 0.24
N ASP A 272 -32.84 39.92 -0.90
CA ASP A 272 -33.70 40.24 -2.03
C ASP A 272 -34.15 39.02 -2.82
N GLU A 273 -35.38 38.99 -3.21
CA GLU A 273 -36.05 37.88 -3.94
C GLU A 273 -35.38 37.62 -5.32
N THR A 274 -34.86 38.69 -5.95
CA THR A 274 -34.02 38.61 -7.18
C THR A 274 -32.69 37.95 -6.94
N SER A 275 -32.14 38.00 -5.71
CA SER A 275 -30.92 37.30 -5.30
C SER A 275 -31.12 35.79 -5.17
N ARG A 276 -32.32 35.30 -4.86
CA ARG A 276 -32.62 33.84 -4.77
C ARG A 276 -32.53 33.12 -6.11
N LEU A 277 -33.02 33.75 -7.19
CA LEU A 277 -32.90 33.19 -8.54
C LEU A 277 -31.45 33.24 -9.07
N ARG A 278 -30.70 34.32 -8.77
CA ARG A 278 -29.27 34.42 -9.06
C ARG A 278 -28.47 33.43 -8.21
N ALA A 279 -28.79 33.26 -6.93
CA ALA A 279 -28.17 32.30 -6.02
C ALA A 279 -28.39 30.85 -6.47
N GLY A 280 -29.54 30.52 -7.06
CA GLY A 280 -29.79 29.21 -7.68
C GLY A 280 -28.84 28.93 -8.84
N ARG A 281 -28.74 29.88 -9.79
CA ARG A 281 -27.79 29.78 -10.93
C ARG A 281 -26.33 29.76 -10.50
N LEU A 282 -25.97 30.56 -9.49
CA LEU A 282 -24.61 30.54 -8.92
C LEU A 282 -24.29 29.20 -8.25
N ARG A 283 -25.24 28.60 -7.52
CA ARG A 283 -25.05 27.27 -6.89
C ARG A 283 -24.85 26.18 -7.93
N THR A 284 -25.64 26.19 -9.01
CA THR A 284 -25.44 25.23 -10.12
C THR A 284 -24.13 25.48 -10.85
N ALA A 285 -23.74 26.73 -11.09
CA ALA A 285 -22.45 27.08 -11.69
C ALA A 285 -21.29 26.64 -10.80
N VAL A 286 -21.32 26.93 -9.50
CA VAL A 286 -20.28 26.49 -8.53
C VAL A 286 -20.20 24.96 -8.46
N ALA A 287 -21.33 24.26 -8.44
CA ALA A 287 -21.34 22.80 -8.46
C ALA A 287 -20.77 22.24 -9.77
N ALA A 288 -21.13 22.83 -10.92
CA ALA A 288 -20.59 22.42 -12.21
C ALA A 288 -19.07 22.71 -12.32
N THR A 289 -18.62 23.89 -11.85
CA THR A 289 -17.21 24.24 -11.82
C THR A 289 -16.39 23.31 -10.89
N SER A 290 -16.92 23.00 -9.71
CA SER A 290 -16.25 22.07 -8.79
C SER A 290 -16.15 20.65 -9.38
N LEU A 291 -17.20 20.19 -10.05
CA LEU A 291 -17.20 18.90 -10.75
C LEU A 291 -16.19 18.91 -11.91
N ALA A 292 -16.14 19.99 -12.69
CA ALA A 292 -15.19 20.15 -13.80
C ALA A 292 -13.73 20.19 -13.31
N LEU A 293 -13.47 20.88 -12.17
CA LEU A 293 -12.12 20.93 -11.57
C LEU A 293 -11.69 19.54 -11.05
N ILE A 294 -12.60 18.82 -10.38
CA ILE A 294 -12.30 17.48 -9.89
C ILE A 294 -12.12 16.51 -11.07
N ALA A 295 -12.95 16.61 -12.10
CA ALA A 295 -12.82 15.80 -13.32
C ALA A 295 -11.50 16.10 -14.06
N GLY A 296 -11.15 17.38 -14.20
CA GLY A 296 -9.88 17.79 -14.81
C GLY A 296 -8.67 17.33 -14.00
N GLY A 297 -8.71 17.48 -12.66
CA GLY A 297 -7.68 16.99 -11.76
C GLY A 297 -7.53 15.47 -11.80
N ALA A 298 -8.64 14.74 -11.77
CA ALA A 298 -8.67 13.29 -11.88
C ALA A 298 -8.13 12.80 -13.24
N GLY A 299 -8.53 13.47 -14.32
CA GLY A 299 -8.04 13.18 -15.67
C GLY A 299 -6.52 13.41 -15.80
N LEU A 300 -6.03 14.54 -15.28
CA LEU A 300 -4.60 14.85 -15.28
C LEU A 300 -3.79 13.86 -14.45
N ALA A 301 -4.26 13.54 -13.25
CA ALA A 301 -3.62 12.59 -12.36
C ALA A 301 -3.58 11.17 -12.96
N SER A 302 -4.66 10.76 -13.63
CA SER A 302 -4.73 9.47 -14.31
C SER A 302 -3.81 9.42 -15.54
N ALA A 303 -3.78 10.50 -16.34
CA ALA A 303 -2.87 10.61 -17.47
C ALA A 303 -1.39 10.56 -17.02
N GLN A 304 -1.06 11.20 -15.90
CA GLN A 304 0.27 11.13 -15.30
C GLN A 304 0.62 9.70 -14.90
N LEU A 305 -0.29 9.02 -14.18
CA LEU A 305 -0.06 7.63 -13.75
C LEU A 305 0.11 6.68 -14.93
N LEU A 306 -0.71 6.83 -15.99
CA LEU A 306 -0.61 6.00 -17.19
C LEU A 306 0.66 6.29 -18.01
N ARG A 307 1.16 7.55 -18.02
CA ARG A 307 2.41 7.91 -18.71
C ARG A 307 3.64 7.41 -17.97
N VAL A 308 3.66 7.55 -16.66
CA VAL A 308 4.81 7.16 -15.82
C VAL A 308 4.80 5.65 -15.54
N GLY A 309 3.63 5.01 -15.56
CA GLY A 309 3.45 3.58 -15.30
C GLY A 309 3.56 3.20 -13.83
N SER A 310 3.87 4.15 -12.92
CA SER A 310 3.95 3.91 -11.48
C SER A 310 3.59 5.16 -10.67
N THR A 311 3.24 4.95 -9.40
CA THR A 311 2.98 6.03 -8.43
C THR A 311 4.23 6.48 -7.67
N ILE A 312 5.35 5.79 -7.87
CA ILE A 312 6.64 6.12 -7.28
C ILE A 312 7.60 6.55 -8.38
N ARG A 313 8.26 7.66 -8.15
CA ARG A 313 9.41 8.10 -8.93
C ARG A 313 10.69 7.74 -8.15
N TRP A 314 11.64 7.15 -8.82
CA TRP A 314 12.94 6.86 -8.25
C TRP A 314 13.89 8.03 -8.52
N ASP A 315 14.29 8.72 -7.45
CA ASP A 315 15.36 9.71 -7.51
C ASP A 315 16.65 9.06 -7.01
N ARG A 316 17.53 8.74 -7.96
CA ARG A 316 18.74 7.91 -7.77
C ARG A 316 18.38 6.53 -7.20
N GLU A 317 18.41 6.32 -5.90
CA GLU A 317 18.02 5.06 -5.24
C GLU A 317 16.88 5.24 -4.23
N SER A 318 16.38 6.47 -4.08
CA SER A 318 15.33 6.80 -3.11
C SER A 318 13.95 6.80 -3.77
N PRO A 319 12.98 6.06 -3.23
CA PRO A 319 11.61 6.10 -3.71
C PRO A 319 10.91 7.38 -3.22
N VAL A 320 10.46 8.22 -4.15
CA VAL A 320 9.70 9.44 -3.86
C VAL A 320 8.29 9.30 -4.44
N PRO A 321 7.22 9.62 -3.69
CA PRO A 321 5.87 9.57 -4.23
C PRO A 321 5.68 10.63 -5.33
N ASP A 322 5.16 10.24 -6.48
CA ASP A 322 4.62 11.19 -7.44
C ASP A 322 3.24 11.62 -6.94
N TRP A 323 3.16 12.80 -6.33
CA TRP A 323 1.95 13.30 -5.67
C TRP A 323 0.74 13.35 -6.59
N LEU A 324 0.95 13.66 -7.86
CA LEU A 324 -0.12 13.72 -8.83
C LEU A 324 -0.63 12.32 -9.18
N ALA A 325 0.26 11.39 -9.49
CA ALA A 325 -0.10 10.00 -9.78
C ALA A 325 -0.72 9.31 -8.54
N THR A 326 -0.21 9.61 -7.36
CA THR A 326 -0.72 9.07 -6.08
C THR A 326 -2.13 9.55 -5.76
N ALA A 327 -2.51 10.77 -6.18
CA ALA A 327 -3.85 11.31 -5.97
C ALA A 327 -4.91 10.71 -6.91
N ALA A 328 -4.52 10.07 -8.02
CA ALA A 328 -5.43 9.59 -9.05
C ALA A 328 -6.57 8.67 -8.52
N PRO A 329 -6.32 7.61 -7.73
CA PRO A 329 -7.38 6.74 -7.25
C PRO A 329 -8.41 7.47 -6.37
N ALA A 330 -7.94 8.39 -5.50
CA ALA A 330 -8.79 9.15 -4.61
C ALA A 330 -9.67 10.16 -5.36
N LEU A 331 -9.09 10.87 -6.33
CA LEU A 331 -9.82 11.84 -7.17
C LEU A 331 -10.83 11.15 -8.08
N LEU A 332 -10.50 9.99 -8.63
CA LEU A 332 -11.43 9.23 -9.48
C LEU A 332 -12.59 8.64 -8.68
N LEU A 333 -12.35 8.12 -7.47
CA LEU A 333 -13.45 7.66 -6.61
C LEU A 333 -14.33 8.82 -6.14
N LEU A 334 -13.73 9.98 -5.85
CA LEU A 334 -14.50 11.19 -5.52
C LEU A 334 -15.31 11.66 -6.72
N LEU A 335 -14.74 11.67 -7.91
CA LEU A 335 -15.44 11.98 -9.15
C LEU A 335 -16.61 11.00 -9.38
N ALA A 336 -16.37 9.70 -9.22
CA ALA A 336 -17.43 8.69 -9.31
C ALA A 336 -18.56 8.95 -8.31
N ALA A 337 -18.24 9.29 -7.06
CA ALA A 337 -19.22 9.63 -6.05
C ALA A 337 -20.05 10.86 -6.43
N LEU A 338 -19.43 11.89 -7.00
CA LEU A 338 -20.14 13.08 -7.47
C LEU A 338 -21.01 12.80 -8.70
N VAL A 339 -20.53 11.97 -9.62
CA VAL A 339 -21.32 11.50 -10.79
C VAL A 339 -22.53 10.67 -10.31
N ALA A 340 -22.34 9.79 -9.32
CA ALA A 340 -23.44 9.03 -8.73
C ALA A 340 -24.53 9.97 -8.15
N VAL A 341 -24.13 11.03 -7.44
CA VAL A 341 -25.07 12.03 -6.93
C VAL A 341 -25.79 12.77 -8.07
N ALA A 342 -25.06 13.14 -9.13
CA ALA A 342 -25.66 13.80 -10.29
C ALA A 342 -26.68 12.91 -11.02
N LEU A 343 -26.42 11.60 -11.09
CA LEU A 343 -27.30 10.61 -11.69
C LEU A 343 -28.46 10.21 -10.80
N LEU A 344 -28.34 10.36 -9.47
CA LEU A 344 -29.38 9.94 -8.52
C LEU A 344 -30.73 10.62 -8.80
N GLY A 345 -30.73 11.91 -9.14
CA GLY A 345 -31.93 12.67 -9.41
C GLY A 345 -32.69 12.18 -10.66
N PRO A 346 -32.09 12.14 -11.84
CA PRO A 346 -32.68 11.59 -13.03
C PRO A 346 -33.16 10.15 -12.88
N LEU A 347 -32.37 9.30 -12.23
CA LEU A 347 -32.71 7.89 -12.00
C LEU A 347 -33.86 7.73 -11.01
N ALA A 348 -33.93 8.56 -9.96
CA ALA A 348 -35.05 8.56 -9.03
C ALA A 348 -36.36 8.98 -9.71
N ARG A 349 -36.35 9.97 -10.63
CA ARG A 349 -37.52 10.34 -11.45
C ARG A 349 -37.91 9.22 -12.40
N LEU A 350 -36.95 8.55 -13.02
CA LEU A 350 -37.25 7.41 -13.87
C LEU A 350 -37.89 6.26 -13.08
N ALA A 351 -37.34 5.97 -11.89
CA ALA A 351 -37.88 4.98 -10.97
C ALA A 351 -39.34 5.35 -10.53
N GLU A 352 -39.57 6.64 -10.22
CA GLU A 352 -40.92 7.16 -9.94
C GLU A 352 -41.86 6.87 -11.11
N ALA A 353 -41.47 7.23 -12.33
CA ALA A 353 -42.33 7.03 -13.54
C ALA A 353 -42.60 5.54 -13.81
N VAL A 354 -41.64 4.65 -13.58
CA VAL A 354 -41.81 3.20 -13.74
C VAL A 354 -42.69 2.62 -12.65
N LEU A 355 -42.47 3.00 -11.39
CA LEU A 355 -43.23 2.50 -10.23
C LEU A 355 -44.68 2.99 -10.20
N LEU A 356 -44.97 4.18 -10.77
CA LEU A 356 -46.32 4.68 -10.96
C LEU A 356 -47.16 3.82 -11.91
N ARG A 357 -46.53 3.03 -12.80
CA ARG A 357 -47.23 2.07 -13.66
C ARG A 357 -47.62 0.78 -12.92
N GLY A 358 -47.04 0.55 -11.73
CA GLY A 358 -47.34 -0.59 -10.87
C GLY A 358 -48.46 -0.32 -9.89
N ARG A 359 -48.88 -1.37 -9.13
CA ARG A 359 -50.01 -1.29 -8.17
C ARG A 359 -49.61 -0.76 -6.77
N GLY A 360 -48.36 -0.34 -6.53
CA GLY A 360 -47.88 0.07 -5.20
C GLY A 360 -47.49 1.55 -5.12
N LEU A 361 -48.23 2.35 -4.32
CA LEU A 361 -47.96 3.78 -4.13
C LEU A 361 -46.68 4.08 -3.32
N THR A 362 -46.28 3.19 -2.39
CA THR A 362 -45.22 3.43 -1.42
C THR A 362 -43.85 3.56 -2.09
N GLY A 363 -43.55 2.72 -3.10
CA GLY A 363 -42.27 2.77 -3.86
C GLY A 363 -42.17 4.04 -4.73
N ALA A 364 -43.27 4.41 -5.41
CA ALA A 364 -43.28 5.63 -6.22
C ALA A 364 -43.11 6.89 -5.37
N LEU A 365 -43.79 6.96 -4.22
CA LEU A 365 -43.64 8.06 -3.25
C LEU A 365 -42.19 8.13 -2.71
N ALA A 366 -41.59 7.00 -2.41
CA ALA A 366 -40.20 6.95 -1.96
C ALA A 366 -39.25 7.51 -3.04
N ALA A 367 -39.38 7.08 -4.30
CA ALA A 367 -38.59 7.57 -5.42
C ALA A 367 -38.78 9.08 -5.64
N ALA A 368 -40.07 9.56 -5.61
CA ALA A 368 -40.40 10.98 -5.69
C ALA A 368 -39.74 11.82 -4.58
N GLN A 369 -39.73 11.30 -3.36
CA GLN A 369 -39.09 11.95 -2.21
C GLN A 369 -37.57 12.07 -2.38
N VAL A 370 -36.91 11.02 -2.88
CA VAL A 370 -35.46 11.06 -3.19
C VAL A 370 -35.20 12.11 -4.29
N ALA A 371 -35.99 12.12 -5.36
CA ALA A 371 -35.83 13.08 -6.46
C ALA A 371 -36.00 14.54 -6.03
N ARG A 372 -36.91 14.82 -5.09
CA ARG A 372 -37.19 16.19 -4.57
C ARG A 372 -36.18 16.64 -3.50
N ASN A 373 -35.58 15.70 -2.77
CA ASN A 373 -34.69 15.99 -1.63
C ASN A 373 -33.26 15.51 -1.84
N LEU A 374 -32.71 15.61 -3.05
CA LEU A 374 -31.38 15.14 -3.43
C LEU A 374 -30.28 15.60 -2.46
N GLY A 375 -30.32 16.86 -2.00
CA GLY A 375 -29.33 17.40 -1.08
C GLY A 375 -29.25 16.67 0.27
N ALA A 376 -30.34 16.05 0.69
CA ALA A 376 -30.39 15.26 1.93
C ALA A 376 -29.77 13.87 1.76
N PHE A 377 -29.97 13.25 0.60
CA PHE A 377 -29.48 11.90 0.31
C PHE A 377 -28.07 11.87 -0.33
N ALA A 378 -27.61 13.00 -0.88
CA ALA A 378 -26.33 13.10 -1.55
C ALA A 378 -25.15 12.59 -0.70
N VAL A 379 -25.19 12.82 0.61
CA VAL A 379 -24.14 12.37 1.52
C VAL A 379 -24.17 10.89 1.77
N ALA A 380 -25.35 10.33 1.97
CA ALA A 380 -25.48 8.88 2.11
C ALA A 380 -24.96 8.19 0.83
N ALA A 381 -25.29 8.75 -0.35
CA ALA A 381 -24.80 8.25 -1.62
C ALA A 381 -23.26 8.36 -1.73
N VAL A 382 -22.68 9.54 -1.48
CA VAL A 382 -21.21 9.73 -1.54
C VAL A 382 -20.49 8.84 -0.55
N ALA A 383 -20.94 8.79 0.71
CA ALA A 383 -20.34 7.96 1.74
C ALA A 383 -20.36 6.47 1.36
N THR A 384 -21.51 6.00 0.79
CA THR A 384 -21.64 4.62 0.32
C THR A 384 -20.69 4.32 -0.87
N VAL A 385 -20.67 5.20 -1.89
CA VAL A 385 -19.76 5.03 -3.04
C VAL A 385 -18.32 4.95 -2.58
N LEU A 386 -17.90 5.85 -1.68
CA LEU A 386 -16.53 5.88 -1.19
C LEU A 386 -16.22 4.66 -0.30
N ALA A 387 -17.12 4.23 0.59
CA ALA A 387 -16.90 3.07 1.44
C ALA A 387 -16.79 1.77 0.62
N VAL A 388 -17.74 1.52 -0.27
CA VAL A 388 -17.72 0.36 -1.16
C VAL A 388 -16.54 0.45 -2.13
N GLY A 389 -16.32 1.64 -2.69
CA GLY A 389 -15.25 1.90 -3.63
C GLY A 389 -13.86 1.68 -3.03
N THR A 390 -13.61 2.22 -1.83
CA THR A 390 -12.34 2.01 -1.11
C THR A 390 -12.14 0.54 -0.75
N THR A 391 -13.22 -0.17 -0.34
CA THR A 391 -13.14 -1.59 0.01
C THR A 391 -12.76 -2.44 -1.20
N LEU A 392 -13.36 -2.21 -2.36
CA LEU A 392 -13.06 -2.97 -3.58
C LEU A 392 -11.70 -2.58 -4.19
N LEU A 393 -11.29 -1.31 -4.09
CA LEU A 393 -9.95 -0.89 -4.51
C LEU A 393 -8.88 -1.54 -3.62
N ALA A 394 -9.13 -1.61 -2.31
CA ALA A 394 -8.26 -2.31 -1.36
C ALA A 394 -8.15 -3.82 -1.69
N ALA A 395 -9.29 -4.45 -2.03
CA ALA A 395 -9.33 -5.85 -2.44
C ALA A 395 -8.59 -6.12 -3.75
N GLY A 396 -8.68 -5.18 -4.70
CA GLY A 396 -7.94 -5.24 -5.96
C GLY A 396 -6.42 -5.13 -5.73
N TYR A 397 -5.99 -4.23 -4.85
CA TYR A 397 -4.58 -4.11 -4.48
C TYR A 397 -4.05 -5.36 -3.79
N ASP A 398 -4.82 -5.89 -2.83
CA ASP A 398 -4.47 -7.09 -2.06
C ASP A 398 -4.39 -8.35 -2.95
N GLY A 399 -5.27 -8.47 -3.93
CA GLY A 399 -5.26 -9.57 -4.90
C GLY A 399 -4.22 -9.44 -6.01
N THR A 400 -3.56 -8.28 -6.16
CA THR A 400 -2.66 -8.02 -7.30
C THR A 400 -1.21 -7.80 -6.87
N ALA A 401 -0.92 -6.87 -5.94
CA ALA A 401 0.44 -6.48 -5.60
C ALA A 401 1.22 -7.55 -4.80
N PRO A 402 0.67 -8.16 -3.73
CA PRO A 402 1.37 -9.22 -3.00
C PRO A 402 1.68 -10.47 -3.86
N PRO A 403 0.74 -10.99 -4.70
CA PRO A 403 1.06 -12.09 -5.61
C PRO A 403 2.14 -11.73 -6.64
N LEU A 404 2.15 -10.49 -7.17
CA LEU A 404 3.20 -10.02 -8.07
C LEU A 404 4.57 -10.06 -7.38
N GLN A 405 4.67 -9.55 -6.15
CA GLN A 405 5.91 -9.59 -5.37
C GLN A 405 6.35 -11.03 -5.08
N GLN A 406 5.42 -11.92 -4.80
CA GLN A 406 5.75 -13.33 -4.60
C GLN A 406 6.32 -13.96 -5.89
N ARG A 407 5.72 -13.68 -7.05
CA ARG A 407 6.23 -14.12 -8.35
C ARG A 407 7.64 -13.58 -8.63
N LEU A 408 7.89 -12.29 -8.35
CA LEU A 408 9.21 -11.70 -8.51
C LEU A 408 10.26 -12.32 -7.57
N ARG A 409 9.89 -12.62 -6.33
CA ARG A 409 10.79 -13.35 -5.40
C ARG A 409 11.12 -14.75 -5.88
N ASN A 410 10.13 -15.50 -6.32
CA ASN A 410 10.33 -16.85 -6.86
C ASN A 410 11.22 -16.80 -8.11
N LEU A 411 11.02 -15.78 -8.97
CA LEU A 411 11.89 -15.53 -10.11
C LEU A 411 13.34 -15.22 -9.69
N THR A 412 13.52 -14.35 -8.70
CA THR A 412 14.86 -13.97 -8.21
C THR A 412 15.61 -15.16 -7.65
N ALA A 413 14.91 -15.97 -6.88
CA ALA A 413 15.48 -17.16 -6.27
C ALA A 413 15.79 -18.26 -7.32
N GLY A 414 14.93 -18.40 -8.31
CA GLY A 414 15.02 -19.40 -9.36
C GLY A 414 14.57 -20.80 -8.93
N ALA A 415 14.83 -21.18 -7.67
CA ALA A 415 14.45 -22.46 -7.07
C ALA A 415 14.10 -22.29 -5.59
N PRO A 416 13.34 -23.25 -4.99
CA PRO A 416 13.06 -23.27 -3.56
C PRO A 416 14.31 -23.32 -2.68
N VAL A 417 15.34 -24.04 -3.10
CA VAL A 417 16.65 -24.14 -2.43
C VAL A 417 17.76 -23.91 -3.45
N VAL A 418 18.65 -22.96 -3.14
CA VAL A 418 19.81 -22.61 -3.97
C VAL A 418 21.06 -22.75 -3.12
N ALA A 419 22.00 -23.59 -3.56
CA ALA A 419 23.31 -23.73 -2.97
C ALA A 419 24.36 -23.05 -3.86
N ASP A 420 25.13 -22.11 -3.33
CA ASP A 420 26.29 -21.53 -3.98
C ASP A 420 27.50 -22.46 -3.84
N LEU A 421 28.18 -22.73 -4.94
CA LEU A 421 29.31 -23.65 -4.99
C LEU A 421 30.63 -22.88 -5.02
N ARG A 422 31.64 -23.33 -4.26
CA ARG A 422 33.00 -22.74 -4.25
C ARG A 422 33.91 -23.36 -5.30
N GLU A 423 33.84 -24.66 -5.47
CA GLU A 423 34.59 -25.44 -6.44
C GLU A 423 33.74 -26.56 -7.00
N ALA A 424 34.08 -27.01 -8.20
CA ALA A 424 33.31 -27.96 -8.96
C ALA A 424 33.44 -29.39 -8.44
N ASP A 425 32.87 -29.70 -7.32
CA ASP A 425 32.55 -31.11 -7.05
C ASP A 425 31.28 -31.49 -7.82
N ALA A 426 31.48 -31.97 -9.01
CA ALA A 426 30.40 -32.51 -9.86
C ALA A 426 29.62 -33.66 -9.19
N GLU A 427 30.08 -34.15 -8.04
CA GLU A 427 29.43 -35.18 -7.23
C GLU A 427 28.26 -34.64 -6.41
N VAL A 428 28.25 -33.35 -6.03
CA VAL A 428 27.14 -32.76 -5.25
C VAL A 428 25.82 -32.83 -6.02
N GLY A 429 25.86 -32.64 -7.34
CA GLY A 429 24.66 -32.72 -8.19
C GLY A 429 24.14 -34.17 -8.43
N ARG A 430 24.99 -35.17 -8.27
CA ARG A 430 24.61 -36.61 -8.50
C ARG A 430 24.07 -37.30 -7.24
N SER A 431 24.35 -36.74 -6.07
CA SER A 431 23.88 -37.33 -4.81
C SER A 431 22.47 -36.91 -4.41
N ALA A 432 21.83 -35.97 -5.13
CA ALA A 432 20.49 -35.52 -4.83
C ALA A 432 19.45 -36.52 -5.42
N SER A 433 18.73 -37.20 -4.55
CA SER A 433 17.56 -38.04 -4.91
C SER A 433 16.34 -37.23 -5.35
N GLN A 434 16.46 -35.93 -5.47
CA GLN A 434 15.39 -34.98 -5.77
C GLN A 434 15.72 -34.19 -7.05
N PRO A 435 14.71 -33.57 -7.71
CA PRO A 435 14.95 -32.74 -8.89
C PRO A 435 15.95 -31.62 -8.58
N SER A 436 17.12 -31.68 -9.18
CA SER A 436 18.18 -30.71 -9.03
C SER A 436 18.84 -30.42 -10.37
N THR A 437 19.32 -29.16 -10.55
CA THR A 437 20.04 -28.79 -11.78
C THR A 437 21.21 -27.88 -11.44
N PRO A 438 22.39 -28.12 -12.03
CA PRO A 438 23.51 -27.18 -11.94
C PRO A 438 23.22 -25.94 -12.80
N VAL A 439 23.57 -24.76 -12.26
CA VAL A 439 23.32 -23.48 -12.91
C VAL A 439 24.60 -22.67 -12.98
N TRP A 440 24.85 -22.12 -14.14
CA TRP A 440 25.92 -21.15 -14.42
C TRP A 440 25.30 -19.75 -14.46
N ARG A 441 25.55 -18.95 -13.44
CA ARG A 441 25.09 -17.58 -13.37
C ARG A 441 26.24 -16.63 -13.65
N TYR A 442 26.14 -15.85 -14.72
CA TYR A 442 27.14 -14.87 -15.11
C TYR A 442 26.54 -13.46 -15.19
N PRO A 443 26.74 -12.63 -14.13
CA PRO A 443 26.08 -11.31 -14.03
C PRO A 443 26.76 -10.20 -14.87
N GLU A 444 27.92 -10.47 -15.44
CA GLU A 444 28.74 -9.50 -16.18
C GLU A 444 28.81 -9.80 -17.68
N ALA A 445 27.85 -10.53 -18.21
CA ALA A 445 27.73 -10.72 -19.66
C ALA A 445 27.46 -9.40 -20.36
N SER A 446 27.91 -9.27 -21.63
CA SER A 446 27.62 -8.06 -22.41
C SER A 446 27.39 -8.36 -23.88
N ILE A 447 26.53 -7.53 -24.49
CA ILE A 447 26.30 -7.45 -25.94
C ILE A 447 26.66 -6.01 -26.33
N GLY A 448 27.84 -5.82 -26.91
CA GLY A 448 28.36 -4.48 -27.12
C GLY A 448 28.46 -3.68 -25.81
N PRO A 449 27.82 -2.48 -25.73
CA PRO A 449 27.82 -1.68 -24.52
C PRO A 449 26.79 -2.12 -23.46
N VAL A 450 25.84 -2.99 -23.82
CA VAL A 450 24.71 -3.39 -22.95
C VAL A 450 25.16 -4.52 -22.03
N LYS A 451 25.11 -4.27 -20.70
CA LYS A 451 25.37 -5.27 -19.68
C LYS A 451 24.11 -6.06 -19.39
N LEU A 452 24.27 -7.37 -19.20
CA LEU A 452 23.14 -8.30 -18.94
C LEU A 452 23.57 -9.40 -17.96
N THR A 453 22.58 -10.13 -17.44
CA THR A 453 22.84 -11.36 -16.69
C THR A 453 22.54 -12.55 -17.58
N ALA A 454 23.53 -13.41 -17.80
CA ALA A 454 23.36 -14.68 -18.49
C ALA A 454 23.19 -15.81 -17.48
N ILE A 455 22.22 -16.69 -17.74
CA ILE A 455 21.97 -17.89 -16.99
C ILE A 455 22.02 -19.07 -17.97
N ALA A 456 22.80 -20.09 -17.63
CA ALA A 456 22.83 -21.34 -18.38
C ALA A 456 22.51 -22.49 -17.43
N ALA A 457 21.68 -23.41 -17.90
CA ALA A 457 21.30 -24.62 -17.18
C ALA A 457 20.81 -25.67 -18.18
N ASP A 458 20.65 -26.90 -17.75
CA ASP A 458 19.88 -27.90 -18.49
C ASP A 458 18.41 -27.47 -18.51
N ILE A 459 17.85 -27.20 -19.69
CA ILE A 459 16.52 -26.57 -19.81
C ILE A 459 15.41 -27.44 -19.19
N PRO A 460 15.32 -28.77 -19.44
CA PRO A 460 14.36 -29.67 -18.77
C PRO A 460 14.52 -29.66 -17.24
N GLY A 461 15.76 -29.72 -16.74
CA GLY A 461 16.06 -29.67 -15.32
C GLY A 461 15.68 -28.34 -14.69
N LEU A 462 15.94 -27.24 -15.39
CA LEU A 462 15.58 -25.91 -14.95
C LEU A 462 14.05 -25.72 -14.88
N ALA A 463 13.32 -26.23 -15.87
CA ALA A 463 11.86 -26.20 -15.87
C ALA A 463 11.27 -26.99 -14.69
N ALA A 464 11.82 -28.21 -14.43
CA ALA A 464 11.39 -29.04 -13.31
C ALA A 464 11.63 -28.39 -11.92
N VAL A 465 12.74 -27.67 -11.76
CA VAL A 465 13.12 -27.05 -10.49
C VAL A 465 12.45 -25.69 -10.29
N SER A 466 12.34 -24.88 -11.34
CA SER A 466 11.73 -23.54 -11.26
C SER A 466 10.21 -23.53 -11.37
N GLY A 467 9.61 -24.62 -11.88
CA GLY A 467 8.17 -24.71 -12.16
C GLY A 467 7.69 -23.77 -13.28
N GLN A 468 8.61 -23.28 -14.12
CA GLN A 468 8.29 -22.35 -15.21
C GLN A 468 8.25 -23.07 -16.56
N ASN A 469 7.34 -22.61 -17.42
CA ASN A 469 7.33 -23.04 -18.83
C ASN A 469 8.44 -22.29 -19.57
N LEU A 470 9.50 -23.01 -19.89
CA LEU A 470 10.64 -22.48 -20.66
C LEU A 470 10.47 -22.82 -22.14
N PRO A 471 11.02 -22.01 -23.07
CA PRO A 471 10.86 -22.26 -24.50
C PRO A 471 11.52 -23.56 -24.92
N GLU A 472 10.78 -24.37 -25.66
CA GLU A 472 11.29 -25.56 -26.34
C GLU A 472 12.23 -25.15 -27.47
N GLY A 473 13.34 -25.84 -27.66
CA GLY A 473 14.27 -25.59 -28.77
C GLY A 473 15.60 -24.95 -28.41
N LEU A 474 15.78 -24.44 -27.18
CA LEU A 474 17.10 -23.93 -26.72
C LEU A 474 18.17 -25.03 -26.67
N GLY A 475 17.78 -26.29 -26.48
CA GLY A 475 18.68 -27.46 -26.51
C GLY A 475 19.00 -27.95 -27.92
N THR A 476 18.29 -27.53 -28.97
CA THR A 476 18.54 -27.88 -30.35
C THR A 476 19.53 -26.94 -30.98
N GLN A 477 20.71 -27.42 -31.30
CA GLN A 477 21.75 -26.57 -31.86
C GLN A 477 21.49 -26.30 -33.34
N PRO A 478 21.40 -25.04 -33.77
CA PRO A 478 21.31 -24.69 -35.19
C PRO A 478 22.61 -25.03 -35.92
N PRO A 479 22.56 -25.25 -37.25
CA PRO A 479 23.78 -25.50 -38.04
C PRO A 479 24.76 -24.32 -37.92
N GLY A 480 26.06 -24.62 -37.71
CA GLY A 480 27.10 -23.60 -37.68
C GLY A 480 27.65 -23.21 -36.29
N GLN A 481 27.51 -24.06 -35.27
CA GLN A 481 28.10 -23.88 -33.93
C GLN A 481 27.67 -22.53 -33.21
N ARG A 482 26.46 -22.05 -33.50
CA ARG A 482 25.87 -20.87 -32.90
C ARG A 482 25.21 -21.26 -31.59
N LEU A 483 25.31 -20.41 -30.56
CA LEU A 483 24.65 -20.62 -29.26
C LEU A 483 23.17 -20.18 -29.35
N PRO A 484 22.19 -21.08 -29.29
CA PRO A 484 20.79 -20.67 -29.21
C PRO A 484 20.52 -20.08 -27.85
N VAL A 485 19.90 -18.90 -27.84
CA VAL A 485 19.60 -18.19 -26.59
C VAL A 485 18.17 -17.66 -26.60
N ALA A 486 17.58 -17.57 -25.39
CA ALA A 486 16.38 -16.80 -25.18
C ALA A 486 16.71 -15.48 -24.49
N ILE A 487 16.11 -14.40 -24.98
CA ILE A 487 16.35 -13.04 -24.47
C ILE A 487 15.07 -12.44 -23.91
N THR A 488 15.23 -11.53 -22.93
CA THR A 488 14.11 -10.77 -22.37
C THR A 488 13.70 -9.62 -23.32
N PRO A 489 12.42 -9.17 -23.30
CA PRO A 489 11.93 -8.13 -24.21
C PRO A 489 12.71 -6.83 -24.11
N ARG A 490 13.13 -6.45 -22.89
CA ARG A 490 13.92 -5.23 -22.67
C ARG A 490 15.31 -5.32 -23.33
N LEU A 491 15.94 -6.48 -23.23
CA LEU A 491 17.22 -6.72 -23.90
C LEU A 491 17.07 -6.66 -25.42
N ALA A 492 15.98 -7.21 -25.97
CA ALA A 492 15.65 -7.14 -27.37
C ALA A 492 15.47 -5.68 -27.84
N GLU A 493 14.72 -4.87 -27.06
CA GLU A 493 14.53 -3.44 -27.36
C GLU A 493 15.83 -2.64 -27.33
N GLU A 494 16.66 -2.83 -26.29
CA GLU A 494 17.92 -2.07 -26.12
C GLU A 494 19.01 -2.44 -27.13
N THR A 495 19.01 -3.69 -27.59
CA THR A 495 19.98 -4.18 -28.58
C THR A 495 19.45 -4.15 -30.01
N GLY A 496 18.14 -4.00 -30.21
CA GLY A 496 17.48 -4.07 -31.52
C GLY A 496 17.44 -5.47 -32.11
N LEU A 497 17.66 -6.52 -31.30
CA LEU A 497 17.69 -7.91 -31.75
C LEU A 497 16.28 -8.49 -31.88
N ALA A 498 16.02 -9.16 -33.01
CA ALA A 498 14.80 -9.89 -33.29
C ALA A 498 15.04 -11.42 -33.26
N MET A 499 13.96 -12.19 -33.27
CA MET A 499 14.04 -13.65 -33.34
C MET A 499 14.73 -14.09 -34.65
N GLY A 500 15.74 -14.93 -34.52
CA GLY A 500 16.57 -15.41 -35.63
C GLY A 500 17.84 -14.60 -35.90
N ASP A 501 17.98 -13.41 -35.28
CA ASP A 501 19.17 -12.58 -35.46
C ASP A 501 20.41 -13.20 -34.82
N GLU A 502 21.54 -13.03 -35.48
CA GLU A 502 22.86 -13.46 -35.01
C GLU A 502 23.61 -12.28 -34.42
N PHE A 503 24.27 -12.51 -33.29
CA PHE A 503 25.03 -11.48 -32.59
C PHE A 503 26.21 -12.06 -31.82
N GLN A 504 27.15 -11.19 -31.47
CA GLN A 504 28.27 -11.57 -30.62
C GLN A 504 27.95 -11.24 -29.16
N ILE A 505 28.10 -12.21 -28.27
CA ILE A 505 28.00 -12.06 -26.84
C ILE A 505 29.32 -12.35 -26.17
N GLN A 506 29.67 -11.55 -25.16
CA GLN A 506 30.80 -11.82 -24.27
C GLN A 506 30.34 -12.59 -23.05
N LEU A 507 30.77 -13.85 -22.96
CA LEU A 507 30.52 -14.76 -21.83
C LEU A 507 31.85 -15.37 -21.38
N PHE A 508 32.09 -15.43 -20.07
CA PHE A 508 33.32 -16.01 -19.47
C PHE A 508 34.57 -15.48 -20.13
N SER A 509 34.64 -14.17 -20.36
CA SER A 509 35.76 -13.50 -21.07
C SER A 509 36.03 -13.96 -22.51
N ARG A 510 35.05 -14.63 -23.14
CA ARG A 510 35.09 -15.10 -24.53
C ARG A 510 33.96 -14.49 -25.36
N HIS A 511 34.28 -14.21 -26.63
CA HIS A 511 33.26 -13.80 -27.61
C HIS A 511 32.66 -15.02 -28.30
N LEU A 512 31.37 -15.25 -28.10
CA LEU A 512 30.62 -16.33 -28.72
C LEU A 512 29.65 -15.77 -29.75
N LEU A 513 29.40 -16.52 -30.82
CA LEU A 513 28.35 -16.21 -31.78
C LEU A 513 27.04 -16.85 -31.26
N ALA A 514 26.04 -16.04 -31.01
CA ALA A 514 24.73 -16.47 -30.53
C ALA A 514 23.63 -16.15 -31.54
N VAL A 515 22.53 -16.87 -31.43
CA VAL A 515 21.31 -16.63 -32.23
C VAL A 515 20.11 -16.56 -31.31
N VAL A 516 19.23 -15.58 -31.52
CA VAL A 516 17.98 -15.46 -30.76
C VAL A 516 17.01 -16.55 -31.19
N ALA A 517 16.91 -17.59 -30.37
CA ALA A 517 16.02 -18.73 -30.61
C ALA A 517 14.61 -18.50 -30.05
N ALA A 518 14.47 -17.71 -28.99
CA ALA A 518 13.19 -17.44 -28.34
C ALA A 518 13.21 -16.11 -27.58
N ASN A 519 12.02 -15.59 -27.31
CA ASN A 519 11.81 -14.53 -26.33
C ASN A 519 11.20 -15.12 -25.04
N VAL A 520 11.69 -14.70 -23.88
CA VAL A 520 11.18 -15.09 -22.57
C VAL A 520 10.82 -13.85 -21.77
N GLU A 521 9.65 -13.87 -21.12
CA GLU A 521 9.21 -12.74 -20.28
C GLU A 521 10.21 -12.46 -19.14
N ALA A 522 10.76 -13.51 -18.55
CA ALA A 522 11.72 -13.45 -17.47
C ALA A 522 12.62 -14.69 -17.47
N VAL A 523 13.84 -14.54 -16.97
CA VAL A 523 14.80 -15.62 -16.79
C VAL A 523 14.86 -16.01 -15.30
N PRO A 524 14.61 -17.28 -14.92
CA PRO A 524 14.74 -17.72 -13.53
C PRO A 524 16.13 -17.42 -12.96
N GLY A 525 16.20 -17.02 -11.69
CA GLY A 525 17.45 -16.64 -11.00
C GLY A 525 17.86 -15.20 -11.15
N THR A 526 17.09 -14.39 -11.89
CA THR A 526 17.33 -12.94 -11.97
C THR A 526 16.03 -12.16 -12.17
N THR A 527 15.96 -10.98 -11.58
CA THR A 527 14.91 -10.00 -11.88
C THR A 527 15.40 -8.87 -12.77
N ARG A 528 16.65 -8.91 -13.22
CA ARG A 528 17.13 -7.86 -14.14
C ARG A 528 16.36 -7.90 -15.45
N SER A 529 15.98 -6.71 -15.93
CA SER A 529 15.27 -6.56 -17.21
C SER A 529 16.10 -7.03 -18.40
N ASN A 530 17.44 -6.92 -18.31
CA ASN A 530 18.38 -7.40 -19.33
C ASN A 530 18.93 -8.75 -18.90
N ALA A 531 18.32 -9.81 -19.40
CA ALA A 531 18.72 -11.17 -19.08
C ALA A 531 18.64 -12.10 -20.30
N LEU A 532 19.46 -13.13 -20.27
CA LEU A 532 19.60 -14.13 -21.31
C LEU A 532 19.62 -15.53 -20.68
N LEU A 533 18.92 -16.46 -21.31
CA LEU A 533 18.91 -17.88 -20.95
C LEU A 533 19.53 -18.70 -22.08
N ALA A 534 20.45 -19.59 -21.73
CA ALA A 534 21.07 -20.54 -22.64
C ALA A 534 20.97 -21.97 -22.10
N ASP A 535 20.97 -22.95 -23.01
CA ASP A 535 21.15 -24.36 -22.62
C ASP A 535 22.62 -24.65 -22.30
N ALA A 536 22.88 -25.27 -21.16
CA ALA A 536 24.24 -25.62 -20.71
C ALA A 536 24.99 -26.56 -21.65
N GLY A 537 24.29 -27.50 -22.26
CA GLY A 537 24.88 -28.42 -23.25
C GLY A 537 25.30 -27.69 -24.53
N SER A 538 24.48 -26.74 -25.00
CA SER A 538 24.78 -25.92 -26.16
C SER A 538 25.90 -24.93 -25.87
N LEU A 539 25.92 -24.31 -24.65
CA LEU A 539 27.00 -23.44 -24.21
C LEU A 539 28.35 -24.17 -24.12
N ARG A 540 28.36 -25.40 -23.59
CA ARG A 540 29.56 -26.24 -23.52
C ARG A 540 30.13 -26.46 -24.92
N ARG A 541 29.34 -26.93 -25.88
CA ARG A 541 29.77 -27.15 -27.26
C ARG A 541 30.29 -25.87 -27.93
N ALA A 542 29.63 -24.74 -27.68
CA ALA A 542 30.06 -23.43 -28.21
C ALA A 542 31.42 -22.99 -27.65
N LEU A 543 31.70 -23.24 -26.38
CA LEU A 543 32.97 -22.96 -25.74
C LEU A 543 34.10 -23.93 -26.24
N GLU A 544 33.81 -25.23 -26.29
CA GLU A 544 34.73 -26.24 -26.78
C GLU A 544 35.17 -25.98 -28.24
N SER A 545 34.26 -25.50 -29.09
CA SER A 545 34.58 -25.08 -30.46
C SER A 545 35.56 -23.92 -30.53
N ARG A 546 35.75 -23.17 -29.45
CA ARG A 546 36.71 -22.07 -29.27
C ARG A 546 37.90 -22.44 -28.40
N GLY A 547 38.09 -23.74 -28.13
CA GLY A 547 39.19 -24.24 -27.32
C GLY A 547 39.12 -23.85 -25.85
N ALA A 548 37.88 -23.65 -25.31
CA ALA A 548 37.65 -23.33 -23.92
C ALA A 548 36.72 -24.39 -23.30
N GLU A 549 36.93 -24.71 -22.04
CA GLU A 549 36.03 -25.57 -21.27
C GLU A 549 34.99 -24.73 -20.56
N LEU A 550 33.78 -25.30 -20.37
CA LEU A 550 32.76 -24.69 -19.55
C LEU A 550 33.23 -24.72 -18.10
N PRO A 551 33.33 -23.55 -17.42
CA PRO A 551 33.76 -23.52 -16.02
C PRO A 551 32.75 -24.32 -15.14
N ALA A 552 33.16 -24.59 -13.91
CA ALA A 552 32.31 -25.22 -12.93
C ALA A 552 30.99 -24.45 -12.70
N PRO A 553 29.89 -25.13 -12.40
CA PRO A 553 28.62 -24.48 -12.07
C PRO A 553 28.79 -23.59 -10.84
N SER A 554 28.21 -22.40 -10.90
CA SER A 554 28.24 -21.46 -9.77
C SER A 554 27.22 -21.80 -8.69
N GLN A 555 26.14 -22.48 -9.06
CA GLN A 555 25.04 -22.80 -8.17
C GLN A 555 24.47 -24.19 -8.47
N LEU A 556 23.91 -24.81 -7.43
CA LEU A 556 23.02 -25.99 -7.55
C LEU A 556 21.64 -25.57 -7.09
N TRP A 557 20.65 -25.75 -7.97
CA TRP A 557 19.25 -25.45 -7.69
C TRP A 557 18.50 -26.75 -7.42
N LEU A 558 17.66 -26.74 -6.36
CA LEU A 558 16.93 -27.92 -5.89
C LEU A 558 15.47 -27.57 -5.63
N SER A 559 14.58 -28.45 -6.07
CA SER A 559 13.16 -28.43 -5.72
C SER A 559 12.84 -29.65 -4.88
N PRO A 560 12.69 -29.51 -3.54
CA PRO A 560 12.39 -30.63 -2.67
C PRO A 560 10.94 -31.07 -2.88
N ALA A 561 10.75 -32.21 -3.56
CA ALA A 561 9.44 -32.79 -3.79
C ALA A 561 8.93 -33.46 -2.50
N GLY A 562 8.01 -32.79 -1.78
CA GLY A 562 7.34 -33.35 -0.60
C GLY A 562 8.12 -33.26 0.71
N GLU A 563 9.26 -32.59 0.75
CA GLU A 563 10.09 -32.35 1.94
C GLU A 563 10.14 -30.86 2.29
N ASP A 564 10.40 -30.53 3.56
CA ASP A 564 10.61 -29.13 3.95
C ASP A 564 11.89 -28.58 3.28
N PRO A 565 11.81 -27.46 2.54
CA PRO A 565 12.99 -26.81 1.96
C PRO A 565 14.12 -26.52 2.95
N ARG A 566 13.80 -26.33 4.23
CA ARG A 566 14.80 -26.11 5.29
C ARG A 566 15.61 -27.35 5.59
N GLU A 567 14.98 -28.54 5.66
CA GLU A 567 15.67 -29.80 5.88
C GLU A 567 16.60 -30.16 4.71
N ALA A 568 16.13 -29.89 3.49
CA ALA A 568 16.97 -30.02 2.30
C ALA A 568 18.18 -29.07 2.32
N ALA A 569 17.97 -27.83 2.77
CA ALA A 569 19.04 -26.86 2.92
C ALA A 569 20.08 -27.24 3.99
N ASP A 570 19.63 -27.79 5.12
CA ASP A 570 20.52 -28.22 6.21
C ASP A 570 21.43 -29.37 5.78
N ARG A 571 20.92 -30.29 4.97
CA ARG A 571 21.73 -31.35 4.37
C ARG A 571 22.80 -30.78 3.40
N LEU A 572 22.41 -29.82 2.55
CA LEU A 572 23.34 -29.18 1.62
C LEU A 572 24.43 -28.38 2.33
N ARG A 573 24.13 -27.72 3.45
CA ARG A 573 25.13 -26.99 4.25
C ARG A 573 26.23 -27.88 4.81
N GLY A 574 25.94 -29.18 5.03
CA GLY A 574 26.92 -30.16 5.47
C GLY A 574 27.80 -30.76 4.36
N MET A 575 27.53 -30.44 3.08
CA MET A 575 28.27 -31.02 1.97
C MET A 575 29.55 -30.22 1.67
N PRO A 576 30.69 -30.90 1.38
CA PRO A 576 31.91 -30.24 0.95
C PRO A 576 31.66 -29.51 -0.38
N GLY A 577 32.31 -28.34 -0.56
CA GLY A 577 32.17 -27.52 -1.77
C GLY A 577 30.98 -26.53 -1.78
N VAL A 578 30.04 -26.63 -0.85
CA VAL A 578 28.95 -25.69 -0.69
C VAL A 578 29.41 -24.50 0.15
N SER A 579 29.25 -23.28 -0.38
CA SER A 579 29.66 -22.05 0.32
C SER A 579 28.54 -21.39 1.08
N ALA A 580 27.33 -21.40 0.53
CA ALA A 580 26.14 -20.87 1.14
C ALA A 580 24.90 -21.60 0.62
N VAL A 581 23.85 -21.70 1.44
CA VAL A 581 22.58 -22.25 1.02
C VAL A 581 21.48 -21.24 1.35
N THR A 582 20.78 -20.81 0.32
CA THR A 582 19.63 -19.91 0.43
C THR A 582 18.34 -20.70 0.24
N VAL A 583 17.43 -20.55 1.19
CA VAL A 583 16.06 -21.11 1.09
C VAL A 583 15.12 -19.96 0.73
N THR A 584 14.34 -20.17 -0.32
CA THR A 584 13.28 -19.22 -0.69
C THR A 584 12.11 -19.41 0.27
N PRO A 585 11.77 -18.43 1.11
CA PRO A 585 10.66 -18.58 2.02
C PRO A 585 9.35 -18.73 1.24
N THR A 586 8.57 -19.76 1.58
CA THR A 586 7.21 -19.92 1.04
C THR A 586 6.31 -18.77 1.49
N GLU A 587 6.55 -18.27 2.68
CA GLU A 587 5.88 -17.07 3.21
C GLU A 587 6.56 -15.80 2.72
N ALA A 588 5.77 -14.74 2.55
CA ALA A 588 6.31 -13.44 2.18
C ALA A 588 7.23 -12.90 3.27
N ALA A 589 8.28 -12.19 2.84
CA ALA A 589 9.17 -11.50 3.75
C ALA A 589 8.38 -10.54 4.68
N PRO A 590 8.76 -10.45 5.95
CA PRO A 590 8.04 -9.62 6.92
C PRO A 590 8.06 -8.13 6.59
N ASP A 591 9.06 -7.68 5.85
CA ASP A 591 9.25 -6.32 5.35
C ASP A 591 8.73 -6.11 3.92
N ASP A 592 7.92 -7.04 3.40
CA ASP A 592 7.33 -6.93 2.07
C ASP A 592 6.47 -5.66 1.94
N PRO A 593 6.89 -4.66 1.14
CA PRO A 593 6.19 -3.39 1.03
C PRO A 593 4.77 -3.55 0.49
N SER A 594 4.50 -4.55 -0.36
CA SER A 594 3.17 -4.79 -0.91
C SER A 594 2.17 -5.21 0.18
N ARG A 595 2.59 -6.03 1.14
CA ARG A 595 1.75 -6.45 2.28
C ARG A 595 1.53 -5.34 3.29
N LEU A 596 2.56 -4.54 3.57
CA LEU A 596 2.41 -3.36 4.44
C LEU A 596 1.40 -2.37 3.87
N VAL A 597 1.45 -2.11 2.57
CA VAL A 597 0.49 -1.24 1.89
C VAL A 597 -0.90 -1.87 1.83
N ALA A 598 -1.02 -3.17 1.55
CA ALA A 598 -2.29 -3.88 1.56
C ALA A 598 -2.99 -3.81 2.93
N SER A 599 -2.24 -3.97 4.03
CA SER A 599 -2.75 -3.79 5.39
C SER A 599 -3.31 -2.39 5.62
N ARG A 600 -2.66 -1.35 5.10
CA ARG A 600 -3.13 0.04 5.18
C ARG A 600 -4.39 0.27 4.35
N PHE A 601 -4.49 -0.33 3.17
CA PHE A 601 -5.71 -0.31 2.37
C PHE A 601 -6.87 -0.98 3.11
N ARG A 602 -6.65 -2.13 3.74
CA ARG A 602 -7.68 -2.81 4.56
C ARG A 602 -8.12 -1.95 5.75
N SER A 603 -7.17 -1.33 6.44
CA SER A 603 -7.45 -0.42 7.56
C SER A 603 -8.25 0.82 7.11
N ALA A 604 -7.91 1.41 5.97
CA ALA A 604 -8.64 2.53 5.38
C ALA A 604 -10.05 2.12 4.91
N ALA A 605 -10.22 0.93 4.35
CA ALA A 605 -11.51 0.37 3.97
C ALA A 605 -12.42 0.20 5.20
N LEU A 606 -11.90 -0.41 6.27
CA LEU A 606 -12.63 -0.55 7.54
C LEU A 606 -13.03 0.82 8.10
N GLY A 607 -12.08 1.76 8.17
CA GLY A 607 -12.35 3.13 8.62
C GLY A 607 -13.40 3.84 7.78
N SER A 608 -13.35 3.69 6.44
CA SER A 608 -14.33 4.28 5.52
C SER A 608 -15.73 3.71 5.72
N VAL A 609 -15.86 2.41 5.96
CA VAL A 609 -17.13 1.75 6.28
C VAL A 609 -17.70 2.27 7.59
N VAL A 610 -16.90 2.35 8.65
CA VAL A 610 -17.32 2.90 9.95
C VAL A 610 -17.82 4.33 9.81
N LEU A 611 -17.04 5.19 9.14
CA LEU A 611 -17.41 6.59 8.93
C LEU A 611 -18.66 6.74 8.04
N ALA A 612 -18.83 5.89 7.03
CA ALA A 612 -20.00 5.89 6.16
C ALA A 612 -21.27 5.51 6.94
N VAL A 613 -21.23 4.45 7.75
CA VAL A 613 -22.36 4.02 8.58
C VAL A 613 -22.78 5.14 9.54
N LEU A 614 -21.82 5.77 10.19
CA LEU A 614 -22.10 6.89 11.10
C LEU A 614 -22.65 8.12 10.37
N GLY A 615 -22.06 8.47 9.22
CA GLY A 615 -22.56 9.55 8.38
C GLY A 615 -23.99 9.32 7.89
N ILE A 616 -24.30 8.11 7.43
CA ILE A 616 -25.64 7.71 6.99
C ILE A 616 -26.62 7.72 8.18
N GLY A 617 -26.21 7.18 9.32
CA GLY A 617 -27.00 7.19 10.55
C GLY A 617 -27.33 8.61 11.00
N ALA A 618 -26.32 9.49 11.07
CA ALA A 618 -26.52 10.88 11.44
C ALA A 618 -27.51 11.60 10.51
N VAL A 619 -27.41 11.39 9.20
CA VAL A 619 -28.35 11.93 8.21
C VAL A 619 -29.75 11.37 8.42
N ALA A 620 -29.90 10.07 8.61
CA ALA A 620 -31.19 9.42 8.80
C ALA A 620 -31.93 9.94 10.05
N PHE A 621 -31.24 10.01 11.19
CA PHE A 621 -31.82 10.49 12.45
C PHE A 621 -32.13 11.99 12.44
N THR A 622 -31.29 12.82 11.84
CA THR A 622 -31.57 14.27 11.72
C THR A 622 -32.76 14.54 10.82
N GLN A 623 -32.89 13.81 9.70
CA GLN A 623 -34.08 13.92 8.84
C GLN A 623 -35.33 13.49 9.54
N ALA A 624 -35.31 12.42 10.34
CA ALA A 624 -36.47 11.98 11.12
C ALA A 624 -36.91 13.07 12.12
N GLY A 625 -35.96 13.77 12.74
CA GLY A 625 -36.26 14.88 13.62
C GLY A 625 -36.89 16.09 12.93
N MET A 626 -36.35 16.48 11.76
CA MET A 626 -36.84 17.65 11.00
C MET A 626 -38.20 17.43 10.34
N ARG A 627 -38.60 16.18 10.11
CA ARG A 627 -39.84 15.84 9.41
C ARG A 627 -40.98 15.36 10.33
N ARG A 628 -40.88 15.62 11.65
CA ARG A 628 -41.92 15.24 12.63
C ARG A 628 -43.30 15.77 12.26
N GLY A 629 -43.39 17.04 11.83
CA GLY A 629 -44.64 17.62 11.37
C GLY A 629 -45.27 16.92 10.16
N GLN A 630 -44.45 16.44 9.21
CA GLN A 630 -44.96 15.69 8.06
C GLN A 630 -45.51 14.32 8.45
N VAL A 631 -44.90 13.66 9.45
CA VAL A 631 -45.39 12.37 10.00
C VAL A 631 -46.78 12.57 10.63
N ALA A 632 -46.95 13.68 11.35
CA ALA A 632 -48.26 14.05 11.95
C ALA A 632 -49.36 14.24 10.93
N VAL A 633 -49.10 15.06 9.90
CA VAL A 633 -50.05 15.35 8.83
C VAL A 633 -50.44 14.07 8.06
N LEU A 634 -49.47 13.24 7.73
CA LEU A 634 -49.72 11.97 7.04
C LEU A 634 -50.52 11.00 7.90
N HIS A 635 -50.32 10.98 9.21
CA HIS A 635 -51.11 10.16 10.12
C HIS A 635 -52.56 10.66 10.22
N ALA A 636 -52.73 11.99 10.30
CA ALA A 636 -54.08 12.61 10.29
C ALA A 636 -54.85 12.36 8.98
N LEU A 637 -54.14 12.20 7.85
CA LEU A 637 -54.68 11.82 6.55
C LEU A 637 -54.95 10.30 6.41
N GLY A 638 -54.76 9.50 7.50
CA GLY A 638 -55.06 8.08 7.52
C GLY A 638 -53.90 7.16 7.05
N ALA A 639 -52.70 7.69 6.86
CA ALA A 639 -51.54 6.85 6.49
C ALA A 639 -51.11 6.01 7.70
N ASP A 640 -51.12 4.69 7.56
CA ASP A 640 -50.63 3.75 8.58
C ASP A 640 -49.16 3.94 8.91
N ALA A 641 -48.82 3.78 10.20
CA ALA A 641 -47.43 3.87 10.69
C ALA A 641 -46.47 2.92 9.96
N GLY A 642 -46.94 1.72 9.62
CA GLY A 642 -46.17 0.73 8.88
C GLY A 642 -45.82 1.17 7.45
N SER A 643 -46.77 1.84 6.77
CA SER A 643 -46.55 2.36 5.41
C SER A 643 -45.56 3.54 5.41
N GLN A 644 -45.63 4.41 6.42
CA GLN A 644 -44.67 5.53 6.58
C GLN A 644 -43.28 5.04 6.86
N VAL A 645 -43.10 4.04 7.75
CA VAL A 645 -41.80 3.41 8.03
C VAL A 645 -41.25 2.72 6.77
N ARG A 646 -42.07 1.93 6.07
CA ARG A 646 -41.67 1.26 4.81
C ARG A 646 -41.22 2.26 3.76
N GLY A 647 -41.94 3.37 3.58
CA GLY A 647 -41.52 4.43 2.66
C GLY A 647 -40.13 4.99 2.98
N ARG A 648 -39.85 5.30 4.25
CA ARG A 648 -38.55 5.82 4.69
C ARG A 648 -37.42 4.82 4.55
N VAL A 649 -37.67 3.55 4.85
CA VAL A 649 -36.69 2.47 4.66
C VAL A 649 -36.37 2.32 3.17
N LEU A 650 -37.38 2.34 2.30
CA LEU A 650 -37.17 2.25 0.84
C LEU A 650 -36.43 3.46 0.28
N GLU A 651 -36.68 4.69 0.77
CA GLU A 651 -35.90 5.89 0.40
C GLU A 651 -34.42 5.68 0.67
N LEU A 652 -34.02 5.32 1.90
CA LEU A 652 -32.63 5.16 2.31
C LEU A 652 -31.98 3.96 1.64
N LEU A 653 -32.69 2.80 1.64
CA LEU A 653 -32.15 1.57 1.06
C LEU A 653 -31.93 1.70 -0.46
N GLY A 654 -32.90 2.33 -1.16
CA GLY A 654 -32.77 2.58 -2.60
C GLY A 654 -31.52 3.42 -2.95
N VAL A 655 -31.28 4.47 -2.17
CA VAL A 655 -30.09 5.31 -2.34
C VAL A 655 -28.80 4.52 -2.04
N VAL A 656 -28.79 3.74 -0.95
CA VAL A 656 -27.61 2.96 -0.56
C VAL A 656 -27.32 1.86 -1.57
N VAL A 657 -28.33 1.12 -2.03
CA VAL A 657 -28.16 0.06 -3.05
C VAL A 657 -27.66 0.63 -4.38
N PHE A 658 -28.27 1.73 -4.84
CA PHE A 658 -27.79 2.43 -6.04
C PHE A 658 -26.34 2.87 -5.90
N ALA A 659 -26.00 3.55 -4.80
CA ALA A 659 -24.66 4.05 -4.54
C ALA A 659 -23.64 2.91 -4.39
N ALA A 660 -24.01 1.80 -3.75
CA ALA A 660 -23.16 0.62 -3.63
C ALA A 660 -22.87 -0.03 -4.99
N ALA A 661 -23.92 -0.22 -5.82
CA ALA A 661 -23.74 -0.75 -7.17
C ALA A 661 -22.86 0.17 -8.05
N PHE A 662 -23.08 1.48 -7.97
CA PHE A 662 -22.28 2.47 -8.70
C PHE A 662 -20.82 2.49 -8.21
N GLY A 663 -20.61 2.48 -6.89
CA GLY A 663 -19.28 2.42 -6.28
C GLY A 663 -18.52 1.14 -6.64
N ALA A 664 -19.23 0.00 -6.68
CA ALA A 664 -18.66 -1.27 -7.10
C ALA A 664 -18.23 -1.24 -8.59
N GLY A 665 -19.10 -0.75 -9.48
CA GLY A 665 -18.80 -0.62 -10.89
C GLY A 665 -17.63 0.34 -11.17
N ALA A 666 -17.62 1.49 -10.49
CA ALA A 666 -16.55 2.46 -10.59
C ALA A 666 -15.20 1.87 -10.13
N SER A 667 -15.19 1.18 -8.99
CA SER A 667 -13.95 0.57 -8.47
C SER A 667 -13.46 -0.59 -9.33
N TRP A 668 -14.36 -1.36 -9.92
CA TRP A 668 -13.99 -2.40 -10.88
C TRP A 668 -13.26 -1.80 -12.10
N LEU A 669 -13.80 -0.69 -12.64
CA LEU A 669 -13.14 0.04 -13.73
C LEU A 669 -11.78 0.60 -13.32
N LEU A 670 -11.69 1.17 -12.11
CA LEU A 670 -10.44 1.69 -11.56
C LEU A 670 -9.41 0.59 -11.36
N CYS A 671 -9.80 -0.57 -10.85
CA CYS A 671 -8.91 -1.72 -10.71
C CYS A 671 -8.35 -2.14 -12.07
N ARG A 672 -9.18 -2.22 -13.09
CA ARG A 672 -8.71 -2.57 -14.45
C ARG A 672 -7.77 -1.54 -15.06
N ALA A 673 -8.02 -0.26 -14.80
CA ALA A 673 -7.26 0.83 -15.42
C ALA A 673 -5.96 1.16 -14.68
N LEU A 674 -5.96 1.13 -13.35
CA LEU A 674 -4.86 1.69 -12.55
C LEU A 674 -4.09 0.66 -11.73
N MET A 675 -4.61 -0.56 -11.54
CA MET A 675 -4.01 -1.51 -10.59
C MET A 675 -2.62 -1.96 -11.04
N ALA A 676 -2.39 -2.09 -12.34
CA ALA A 676 -1.06 -2.39 -12.88
C ALA A 676 -0.03 -1.32 -12.48
N GLY A 677 -0.37 -0.03 -12.65
CA GLY A 677 0.50 1.07 -12.25
C GLY A 677 0.70 1.21 -10.72
N LEU A 678 -0.32 0.84 -9.94
CA LEU A 678 -0.21 0.82 -8.47
C LEU A 678 0.68 -0.35 -7.98
N ALA A 679 0.50 -1.53 -8.57
CA ALA A 679 1.27 -2.72 -8.21
C ALA A 679 2.75 -2.61 -8.67
N SER A 680 3.01 -2.01 -9.84
CA SER A 680 4.38 -1.77 -10.33
C SER A 680 5.16 -0.76 -9.47
N GLY A 681 4.48 0.13 -8.74
CA GLY A 681 5.12 1.06 -7.80
C GLY A 681 5.95 0.37 -6.70
N VAL A 682 5.67 -0.89 -6.40
CA VAL A 682 6.43 -1.69 -5.42
C VAL A 682 7.68 -2.32 -6.04
N VAL A 683 7.78 -2.32 -7.37
CA VAL A 683 8.86 -2.99 -8.12
C VAL A 683 10.03 -2.01 -8.30
N ALA A 684 11.25 -2.46 -8.00
CA ALA A 684 12.45 -1.65 -8.18
C ALA A 684 12.74 -1.37 -9.66
N PRO A 685 13.35 -0.21 -10.01
CA PRO A 685 13.73 0.09 -11.40
C PRO A 685 14.76 -0.94 -11.91
N GLY A 686 14.71 -1.21 -13.21
CA GLY A 686 15.58 -2.21 -13.85
C GLY A 686 15.17 -3.67 -13.60
N THR A 687 14.02 -3.88 -12.94
CA THR A 687 13.43 -5.19 -12.76
C THR A 687 12.58 -5.58 -13.97
N VAL A 688 12.51 -6.85 -14.26
CA VAL A 688 11.68 -7.38 -15.35
C VAL A 688 10.22 -6.99 -15.18
N SER A 689 9.59 -6.55 -16.26
CA SER A 689 8.18 -6.17 -16.30
C SER A 689 7.33 -7.42 -16.55
N LEU A 690 6.72 -7.94 -15.49
CA LEU A 690 5.76 -9.04 -15.61
C LEU A 690 4.37 -8.52 -15.95
N PRO A 691 3.59 -9.25 -16.76
CA PRO A 691 2.19 -8.89 -17.00
C PRO A 691 1.39 -8.94 -15.69
N VAL A 692 0.74 -7.83 -15.36
CA VAL A 692 -0.06 -7.68 -14.16
C VAL A 692 -1.53 -7.86 -14.52
N GLU A 693 -2.11 -8.98 -14.09
CA GLU A 693 -3.54 -9.21 -14.19
C GLU A 693 -4.22 -8.73 -12.90
N PRO A 694 -5.08 -7.69 -12.96
CA PRO A 694 -5.82 -7.25 -11.79
C PRO A 694 -6.77 -8.33 -11.29
N ARG A 695 -6.58 -8.76 -10.05
CA ARG A 695 -7.43 -9.75 -9.38
C ARG A 695 -8.03 -9.12 -8.12
N ILE A 696 -9.30 -9.40 -7.88
CA ILE A 696 -9.98 -8.97 -6.65
C ILE A 696 -10.04 -10.17 -5.72
N GLU A 697 -9.44 -10.08 -4.54
CA GLU A 697 -9.58 -11.05 -3.47
C GLU A 697 -10.98 -10.93 -2.86
N PRO A 698 -11.86 -11.94 -2.94
CA PRO A 698 -13.27 -11.78 -2.58
C PRO A 698 -13.58 -11.99 -1.09
N ALA A 699 -12.73 -12.72 -0.35
CA ALA A 699 -13.08 -13.24 0.97
C ALA A 699 -13.33 -12.14 2.01
N TRP A 700 -12.32 -11.32 2.31
CA TRP A 700 -12.45 -10.30 3.34
C TRP A 700 -13.31 -9.09 2.92
N PRO A 701 -13.29 -8.59 1.66
CA PRO A 701 -14.17 -7.49 1.28
C PRO A 701 -15.63 -7.90 1.26
N GLY A 702 -15.94 -9.16 0.88
CA GLY A 702 -17.27 -9.71 0.99
C GLY A 702 -17.77 -9.71 2.43
N ALA A 703 -16.95 -10.13 3.38
CA ALA A 703 -17.29 -10.07 4.80
C ALA A 703 -17.50 -8.62 5.29
N LEU A 704 -16.62 -7.68 4.91
CA LEU A 704 -16.72 -6.28 5.31
C LEU A 704 -17.99 -5.61 4.72
N LEU A 705 -18.31 -5.88 3.45
CA LEU A 705 -19.52 -5.38 2.82
C LEU A 705 -20.80 -6.01 3.40
N ALA A 706 -20.76 -7.27 3.84
CA ALA A 706 -21.85 -7.89 4.56
C ALA A 706 -22.08 -7.22 5.93
N VAL A 707 -21.01 -6.90 6.67
CA VAL A 707 -21.08 -6.12 7.91
C VAL A 707 -21.65 -4.72 7.63
N PHE A 708 -21.20 -4.06 6.57
CA PHE A 708 -21.74 -2.77 6.15
C PHE A 708 -23.27 -2.86 5.89
N ALA A 709 -23.71 -3.83 5.11
CA ALA A 709 -25.13 -4.05 4.81
C ALA A 709 -25.94 -4.33 6.09
N PHE A 710 -25.40 -5.16 7.00
CA PHE A 710 -26.02 -5.44 8.30
C PHE A 710 -26.16 -4.17 9.15
N LEU A 711 -25.12 -3.34 9.24
CA LEU A 711 -25.18 -2.09 10.00
C LEU A 711 -26.15 -1.08 9.39
N ILE A 712 -26.27 -1.01 8.07
CA ILE A 712 -27.31 -0.21 7.39
C ILE A 712 -28.71 -0.75 7.70
N ALA A 713 -28.91 -2.06 7.69
CA ALA A 713 -30.18 -2.67 8.08
C ALA A 713 -30.53 -2.37 9.55
N ALA A 714 -29.55 -2.42 10.44
CA ALA A 714 -29.72 -2.06 11.86
C ALA A 714 -30.10 -0.57 12.03
N THR A 715 -29.43 0.34 11.29
CA THR A 715 -29.76 1.78 11.32
C THR A 715 -31.17 2.06 10.78
N THR A 716 -31.58 1.40 9.70
CA THR A 716 -32.94 1.52 9.14
C THR A 716 -33.99 0.97 10.09
N TRP A 717 -33.73 -0.14 10.77
CA TRP A 717 -34.62 -0.71 11.79
C TRP A 717 -34.75 0.21 13.01
N ALA A 718 -33.64 0.77 13.51
CA ALA A 718 -33.61 1.74 14.61
C ALA A 718 -34.43 3.00 14.25
N LEU A 719 -34.23 3.51 13.02
CA LEU A 719 -35.02 4.62 12.48
C LEU A 719 -36.55 4.30 12.49
N GLY A 720 -36.92 3.10 12.04
CA GLY A 720 -38.29 2.62 12.07
C GLY A 720 -38.89 2.56 13.48
N ARG A 721 -38.09 2.21 14.50
CA ARG A 721 -38.54 2.25 15.90
C ARG A 721 -38.76 3.68 16.40
N VAL A 722 -37.85 4.60 16.07
CA VAL A 722 -38.02 6.02 16.43
C VAL A 722 -39.27 6.62 15.83
N ILE A 723 -39.57 6.36 14.54
CA ILE A 723 -40.79 6.86 13.87
C ILE A 723 -42.04 6.28 14.52
N ARG A 724 -42.07 4.97 14.84
CA ARG A 724 -43.22 4.34 15.54
C ARG A 724 -43.40 4.91 16.95
N GLY A 725 -42.30 5.21 17.67
CA GLY A 725 -42.36 5.88 18.98
C GLY A 725 -43.01 7.27 18.86
N GLN A 726 -42.59 8.08 17.88
CA GLN A 726 -43.12 9.42 17.65
C GLN A 726 -44.66 9.39 17.38
N ILE A 727 -45.14 8.35 16.70
CA ILE A 727 -46.59 8.20 16.43
C ILE A 727 -47.34 7.72 17.70
N ARG A 728 -46.77 6.84 18.53
CA ARG A 728 -47.40 6.29 19.73
C ARG A 728 -47.50 7.29 20.89
N ASP A 729 -46.44 8.10 21.07
CA ASP A 729 -46.32 8.97 22.25
C ASP A 729 -47.31 10.15 22.23
N GLY A 730 -48.16 10.28 21.18
CA GLY A 730 -49.31 11.20 21.15
C GLY A 730 -48.94 12.66 21.43
N HIS A 731 -47.67 13.05 21.26
CA HIS A 731 -47.18 14.41 21.48
C HIS A 731 -47.64 15.39 20.38
N PHE A 732 -48.91 15.23 19.97
CA PHE A 732 -49.69 16.26 19.33
C PHE A 732 -50.43 17.09 20.36
N ARG A 733 -49.88 17.24 21.57
CA ARG A 733 -50.30 18.34 22.43
C ARG A 733 -49.78 19.62 21.79
N GLU A 734 -50.72 20.32 21.19
CA GLU A 734 -50.60 21.70 20.83
C GLU A 734 -49.91 22.45 21.96
N GLU A 735 -48.64 22.83 21.79
CA GLU A 735 -48.16 24.05 22.38
C GLU A 735 -48.78 25.17 21.55
N THR A 736 -50.03 25.51 21.82
CA THR A 736 -50.62 26.78 21.46
C THR A 736 -49.86 27.88 22.21
N PRO A 737 -49.56 29.00 21.54
CA PRO A 737 -48.62 30.05 21.95
C PRO A 737 -48.95 30.77 23.25
#